data_86e1edf716cf44a487e0dc647962d58b
#
_entry.id   86e1edf716cf44a487e0dc647962d58b
#
_cell.length_a   1.000
_cell.length_b   1.000
_cell.length_c   1.000
_cell.angle_alpha   90.00
_cell.angle_beta   90.00
_cell.angle_gamma   90.00
#
_symmetry.space_group_name_H-M   'P 1'
#
loop_
_entity.id
_entity.type
_entity.pdbx_description
1 polymer ?
#
loop_
_entity_poly.entity_id
_entity_poly.type
_entity_poly.pdbx_seq_one_letter_code
_entity_poly.pdbx_strand_id
1 'polypeptide(L)'
;RTGDVVRWRRSEGGPVLEYVGRSDFQVKIRGFRVELGEIDAALTRHPRVAFAVTLGRTAPSGDTVLVSYVLPSGDDEPDVAELTDHVRGFVPAHMVPATIVILDELPLTPVGKLDRQALPAPDFAIVRTVFRASTSTAEHTVADVFAEVLGLDRAGLDDNFFDLGGNSLSATRAVARINSALGVALGVRELFEAPTVAELAARAATADRSTAARPALTSAPRPDRVPLSLAQQRMWIVNQVDTTSPAYNVPIALRLTGELDIEALRAAFGDVVERHEPLRTVYPGSADGPHQVVLPADRVTLDLTPVTVSDEAALRSELVPLASAEFNVSRDVPMRIAVLRIGPDEHVVALVLHHIAADGSSMAPLARDVMVAYTARTHGRPPGWAPMPVQYADFALWQRRTLGSDTDPDSLLSAQLDYWCRTLDGMPELLELPTDRRRPLQRSAHGATVPFAIGADLHEKLSDLARDHDSTLFMVAHAALAVLLGRLSGETDLAVGTPVAGRGDAALDEMVGMFVNTVVLRTRVAPESSFTDLVAHVRETDLGAFAHAEVPFDRVVQAVDPVRSTAHTPLFQVLLEFQNTEKSRLELPGLIVEVVDAGVEVAKCDLCLTLSENVDETGEPAGMSAAFGFATDILDASTVRGFADQFVRILDAVTASPDRPIGDIAVIGGAELECLTPVVGGLSVSEVSLPELLAASVVADPDAVAVAVVCGDRRLTYRELDEASNRLARVLLEAGVGAESVVAV
;
A
#
# COMPACT_ATOMS: atom_id res chain seq x y z
N ARG A 1 -33.03 -30.55 -12.36
CA ARG A 1 -31.79 -31.25 -11.92
C ARG A 1 -30.65 -30.31 -12.14
N THR A 2 -29.92 -29.96 -11.05
CA THR A 2 -28.78 -29.02 -11.08
C THR A 2 -27.45 -29.73 -11.38
N GLY A 3 -27.43 -31.08 -11.35
CA GLY A 3 -26.19 -31.86 -11.44
C GLY A 3 -25.41 -31.99 -10.13
N ASP A 4 -25.79 -31.27 -9.12
CA ASP A 4 -25.10 -31.27 -7.82
C ASP A 4 -25.45 -32.51 -7.01
N VAL A 5 -24.44 -33.11 -6.36
CA VAL A 5 -24.57 -34.23 -5.43
C VAL A 5 -24.37 -33.68 -4.03
N VAL A 6 -25.41 -33.88 -3.21
CA VAL A 6 -25.41 -33.40 -1.81
C VAL A 6 -25.73 -34.58 -0.88
N ARG A 7 -25.23 -34.54 0.34
CA ARG A 7 -25.59 -35.51 1.39
C ARG A 7 -26.09 -34.80 2.63
N TRP A 8 -26.97 -35.49 3.39
CA TRP A 8 -27.41 -35.03 4.69
C TRP A 8 -26.31 -35.34 5.74
N ARG A 9 -25.85 -34.32 6.46
CA ARG A 9 -24.98 -34.46 7.62
C ARG A 9 -25.72 -34.03 8.89
N ARG A 10 -25.56 -34.78 9.96
CA ARG A 10 -26.08 -34.39 11.28
C ARG A 10 -25.07 -33.44 11.94
N SER A 11 -25.52 -32.25 12.32
CA SER A 11 -24.79 -31.31 13.17
C SER A 11 -25.56 -31.05 14.46
N GLU A 12 -24.96 -30.43 15.47
CA GLU A 12 -25.59 -30.10 16.75
C GLU A 12 -26.82 -29.17 16.60
N GLY A 13 -26.97 -28.45 15.49
CA GLY A 13 -28.11 -27.58 15.16
C GLY A 13 -29.18 -28.24 14.28
N GLY A 14 -29.09 -29.55 13.96
CA GLY A 14 -30.03 -30.26 13.07
C GLY A 14 -29.35 -30.79 11.79
N PRO A 15 -30.14 -31.43 10.91
CA PRO A 15 -29.62 -31.96 9.67
C PRO A 15 -29.27 -30.83 8.68
N VAL A 16 -28.04 -30.80 8.19
CA VAL A 16 -27.54 -29.82 7.19
C VAL A 16 -27.21 -30.56 5.90
N LEU A 17 -27.51 -29.93 4.75
CA LEU A 17 -27.11 -30.42 3.45
C LEU A 17 -25.62 -30.06 3.23
N GLU A 18 -24.78 -31.08 3.09
CA GLU A 18 -23.39 -30.93 2.72
C GLU A 18 -23.22 -31.18 1.22
N TYR A 19 -22.59 -30.27 0.52
CA TYR A 19 -22.23 -30.43 -0.89
C TYR A 19 -21.09 -31.45 -0.99
N VAL A 20 -21.28 -32.46 -1.84
CA VAL A 20 -20.30 -33.56 -2.03
C VAL A 20 -19.55 -33.43 -3.35
N GLY A 21 -20.18 -32.78 -4.34
CA GLY A 21 -19.62 -32.66 -5.69
C GLY A 21 -20.71 -32.64 -6.76
N ARG A 22 -20.31 -32.89 -8.01
CA ARG A 22 -21.22 -32.94 -9.17
C ARG A 22 -21.28 -34.32 -9.80
N SER A 23 -22.41 -34.62 -10.41
CA SER A 23 -22.61 -35.85 -11.17
C SER A 23 -22.26 -35.71 -12.67
N ASP A 24 -22.08 -34.46 -13.14
CA ASP A 24 -21.58 -34.12 -14.48
C ASP A 24 -20.08 -33.80 -14.40
N PHE A 25 -19.34 -33.97 -15.52
CA PHE A 25 -17.90 -33.78 -15.58
C PHE A 25 -17.50 -32.31 -15.81
N GLN A 26 -18.38 -31.37 -15.57
CA GLN A 26 -18.07 -29.94 -15.67
C GLN A 26 -17.16 -29.49 -14.51
N VAL A 27 -16.17 -28.71 -14.82
CA VAL A 27 -15.30 -28.07 -13.83
C VAL A 27 -15.44 -26.55 -13.87
N LYS A 28 -15.28 -25.92 -12.73
CA LYS A 28 -15.08 -24.47 -12.68
C LYS A 28 -13.58 -24.20 -12.70
N ILE A 29 -13.12 -23.47 -13.69
CA ILE A 29 -11.74 -23.01 -13.81
C ILE A 29 -11.77 -21.50 -13.82
N ARG A 30 -11.12 -20.86 -12.84
CA ARG A 30 -11.05 -19.40 -12.69
C ARG A 30 -12.43 -18.71 -12.84
N GLY A 31 -13.45 -19.28 -12.21
CA GLY A 31 -14.83 -18.77 -12.26
C GLY A 31 -15.65 -19.16 -13.50
N PHE A 32 -15.02 -19.61 -14.57
CA PHE A 32 -15.69 -20.05 -15.80
C PHE A 32 -16.17 -21.49 -15.71
N ARG A 33 -17.36 -21.73 -16.23
CA ARG A 33 -17.92 -23.08 -16.36
C ARG A 33 -17.37 -23.71 -17.65
N VAL A 34 -16.50 -24.71 -17.52
CA VAL A 34 -15.80 -25.35 -18.62
C VAL A 34 -16.42 -26.70 -18.93
N GLU A 35 -16.79 -26.89 -20.19
CA GLU A 35 -17.24 -28.17 -20.76
C GLU A 35 -16.03 -28.94 -21.28
N LEU A 36 -15.48 -29.85 -20.49
CA LEU A 36 -14.26 -30.60 -20.82
C LEU A 36 -14.35 -31.33 -22.15
N GLY A 37 -15.56 -31.75 -22.55
CA GLY A 37 -15.81 -32.44 -23.84
C GLY A 37 -15.58 -31.56 -25.08
N GLU A 38 -15.62 -30.23 -24.98
CA GLU A 38 -15.27 -29.33 -26.10
C GLU A 38 -13.78 -29.35 -26.37
N ILE A 39 -12.97 -29.41 -25.32
CA ILE A 39 -11.50 -29.51 -25.40
C ILE A 39 -11.11 -30.87 -25.98
N ASP A 40 -11.73 -31.96 -25.49
CA ASP A 40 -11.52 -33.32 -26.00
C ASP A 40 -11.83 -33.39 -27.49
N ALA A 41 -12.95 -32.76 -27.90
CA ALA A 41 -13.35 -32.73 -29.32
C ALA A 41 -12.39 -31.88 -30.16
N ALA A 42 -11.86 -30.78 -29.64
CA ALA A 42 -10.86 -29.94 -30.31
C ALA A 42 -9.57 -30.75 -30.55
N LEU A 43 -9.04 -31.37 -29.49
CA LEU A 43 -7.81 -32.21 -29.60
C LEU A 43 -7.99 -33.38 -30.54
N THR A 44 -9.13 -34.08 -30.51
CA THR A 44 -9.39 -35.25 -31.37
C THR A 44 -9.54 -34.88 -32.86
N ARG A 45 -9.74 -33.60 -33.20
CA ARG A 45 -9.72 -33.13 -34.61
C ARG A 45 -8.31 -33.10 -35.19
N HIS A 46 -7.29 -33.14 -34.36
CA HIS A 46 -5.91 -33.16 -34.85
C HIS A 46 -5.57 -34.53 -35.48
N PRO A 47 -4.95 -34.59 -36.69
CA PRO A 47 -4.76 -35.82 -37.41
C PRO A 47 -3.85 -36.85 -36.70
N ARG A 48 -2.99 -36.40 -35.80
CA ARG A 48 -2.10 -37.26 -35.00
C ARG A 48 -2.66 -37.68 -33.66
N VAL A 49 -3.94 -37.39 -33.35
CA VAL A 49 -4.60 -37.70 -32.07
C VAL A 49 -5.67 -38.77 -32.30
N ALA A 50 -5.50 -39.93 -31.70
CA ALA A 50 -6.48 -41.02 -31.73
C ALA A 50 -7.55 -40.86 -30.62
N PHE A 51 -7.15 -40.34 -29.49
CA PHE A 51 -8.03 -40.15 -28.35
C PHE A 51 -7.54 -38.98 -27.47
N ALA A 52 -8.46 -38.23 -26.92
CA ALA A 52 -8.15 -37.19 -25.93
C ALA A 52 -9.16 -37.20 -24.78
N VAL A 53 -8.71 -36.89 -23.58
CA VAL A 53 -9.56 -36.68 -22.42
C VAL A 53 -8.94 -35.58 -21.54
N THR A 54 -9.76 -34.62 -21.18
CA THR A 54 -9.36 -33.49 -20.30
C THR A 54 -9.95 -33.67 -18.92
N LEU A 55 -9.16 -33.37 -17.91
CA LEU A 55 -9.56 -33.40 -16.49
C LEU A 55 -9.15 -32.10 -15.80
N GLY A 56 -9.93 -31.68 -14.79
CA GLY A 56 -9.44 -30.75 -13.80
C GLY A 56 -8.51 -31.49 -12.84
N ARG A 57 -7.29 -31.00 -12.69
CA ARG A 57 -6.30 -31.52 -11.72
C ARG A 57 -5.89 -30.39 -10.79
N THR A 58 -5.68 -30.72 -9.53
CA THR A 58 -5.15 -29.76 -8.59
C THR A 58 -3.65 -29.61 -8.82
N ALA A 59 -3.20 -28.42 -9.19
CA ALA A 59 -1.80 -28.07 -9.31
C ALA A 59 -1.14 -28.02 -7.92
N PRO A 60 0.18 -28.02 -7.80
CA PRO A 60 0.88 -27.82 -6.53
C PRO A 60 0.52 -26.50 -5.83
N SER A 61 0.08 -25.48 -6.59
CA SER A 61 -0.46 -24.20 -6.09
C SER A 61 -1.84 -24.30 -5.40
N GLY A 62 -2.49 -25.46 -5.45
CA GLY A 62 -3.86 -25.65 -4.96
C GLY A 62 -4.94 -25.38 -6.00
N ASP A 63 -4.63 -24.75 -7.12
CA ASP A 63 -5.56 -24.41 -8.18
C ASP A 63 -6.03 -25.61 -8.98
N THR A 64 -7.28 -25.57 -9.46
CA THR A 64 -7.76 -26.54 -10.43
C THR A 64 -7.41 -26.08 -11.85
N VAL A 65 -6.49 -26.78 -12.49
CA VAL A 65 -6.06 -26.53 -13.88
C VAL A 65 -6.55 -27.62 -14.82
N LEU A 66 -6.68 -27.27 -16.11
CA LEU A 66 -7.06 -28.23 -17.15
C LEU A 66 -5.83 -29.00 -17.59
N VAL A 67 -5.90 -30.32 -17.50
CA VAL A 67 -4.87 -31.25 -18.01
C VAL A 67 -5.50 -32.16 -19.01
N SER A 68 -4.99 -32.18 -20.27
CA SER A 68 -5.44 -33.06 -21.31
C SER A 68 -4.48 -34.25 -21.47
N TYR A 69 -5.04 -35.44 -21.62
CA TYR A 69 -4.31 -36.67 -21.89
C TYR A 69 -4.61 -37.10 -23.30
N VAL A 70 -3.59 -37.32 -24.10
CA VAL A 70 -3.70 -37.57 -25.53
C VAL A 70 -3.04 -38.89 -25.89
N LEU A 71 -3.75 -39.77 -26.62
CA LEU A 71 -3.17 -40.95 -27.24
C LEU A 71 -2.88 -40.66 -28.71
N PRO A 72 -1.65 -40.82 -29.21
CA PRO A 72 -1.30 -40.61 -30.59
C PRO A 72 -2.02 -41.63 -31.55
N SER A 73 -2.22 -41.23 -32.82
CA SER A 73 -2.84 -42.08 -33.83
C SER A 73 -1.84 -42.97 -34.58
N GLY A 74 -0.54 -42.94 -34.28
CA GLY A 74 0.53 -43.69 -34.90
C GLY A 74 1.82 -43.61 -34.11
N ASP A 75 2.93 -44.11 -34.69
CA ASP A 75 4.25 -44.13 -34.02
C ASP A 75 4.92 -42.75 -33.94
N ASP A 76 4.38 -41.73 -34.61
CA ASP A 76 4.85 -40.34 -34.55
C ASP A 76 4.17 -39.62 -33.41
N GLU A 77 4.92 -39.32 -32.35
CA GLU A 77 4.46 -38.59 -31.20
C GLU A 77 4.18 -37.10 -31.55
N PRO A 78 2.95 -36.57 -31.33
CA PRO A 78 2.65 -35.19 -31.63
C PRO A 78 3.36 -34.25 -30.68
N ASP A 79 3.84 -33.10 -31.18
CA ASP A 79 4.42 -32.06 -30.35
C ASP A 79 3.33 -31.39 -29.47
N VAL A 80 3.58 -31.31 -28.18
CA VAL A 80 2.67 -30.70 -27.21
C VAL A 80 2.39 -29.21 -27.56
N ALA A 81 3.39 -28.49 -28.08
CA ALA A 81 3.21 -27.08 -28.49
C ALA A 81 2.26 -27.00 -29.70
N GLU A 82 2.42 -27.88 -30.70
CA GLU A 82 1.53 -27.95 -31.85
C GLU A 82 0.09 -28.30 -31.46
N LEU A 83 -0.11 -29.22 -30.51
CA LEU A 83 -1.44 -29.56 -29.99
C LEU A 83 -2.06 -28.39 -29.24
N THR A 84 -1.26 -27.66 -28.45
CA THR A 84 -1.73 -26.48 -27.68
C THR A 84 -2.17 -25.38 -28.64
N ASP A 85 -1.39 -25.06 -29.66
CA ASP A 85 -1.75 -24.06 -30.68
C ASP A 85 -2.97 -24.48 -31.50
N HIS A 86 -3.09 -25.80 -31.80
CA HIS A 86 -4.28 -26.32 -32.44
C HIS A 86 -5.54 -26.08 -31.60
N VAL A 87 -5.50 -26.39 -30.30
CA VAL A 87 -6.65 -26.18 -29.40
C VAL A 87 -7.02 -24.70 -29.30
N ARG A 88 -6.03 -23.79 -29.22
CA ARG A 88 -6.28 -22.33 -29.21
C ARG A 88 -7.10 -21.84 -30.40
N GLY A 89 -7.02 -22.51 -31.53
CA GLY A 89 -7.83 -22.20 -32.72
C GLY A 89 -9.32 -22.57 -32.60
N PHE A 90 -9.72 -23.36 -31.58
CA PHE A 90 -11.07 -23.91 -31.46
C PHE A 90 -11.79 -23.59 -30.17
N VAL A 91 -11.08 -23.25 -29.10
CA VAL A 91 -11.68 -22.95 -27.78
C VAL A 91 -11.18 -21.59 -27.24
N PRO A 92 -11.98 -20.92 -26.39
CA PRO A 92 -11.55 -19.72 -25.72
C PRO A 92 -10.28 -19.92 -24.86
N ALA A 93 -9.51 -18.86 -24.59
CA ALA A 93 -8.24 -18.93 -23.89
C ALA A 93 -8.33 -19.64 -22.52
N HIS A 94 -9.38 -19.40 -21.73
CA HIS A 94 -9.61 -20.05 -20.44
C HIS A 94 -9.93 -21.56 -20.51
N MET A 95 -10.15 -22.11 -21.70
CA MET A 95 -10.37 -23.53 -21.96
C MET A 95 -9.14 -24.24 -22.55
N VAL A 96 -8.06 -23.52 -22.80
CA VAL A 96 -6.80 -24.13 -23.26
C VAL A 96 -6.17 -24.89 -22.09
N PRO A 97 -5.81 -26.20 -22.26
CA PRO A 97 -5.19 -26.99 -21.21
C PRO A 97 -3.85 -26.39 -20.76
N ALA A 98 -3.62 -26.35 -19.45
CA ALA A 98 -2.35 -25.93 -18.87
C ALA A 98 -1.19 -26.86 -19.26
N THR A 99 -1.50 -28.15 -19.45
CA THR A 99 -0.54 -29.14 -19.96
C THR A 99 -1.26 -30.24 -20.71
N ILE A 100 -0.55 -30.85 -21.69
CA ILE A 100 -1.00 -32.00 -22.44
C ILE A 100 -0.01 -33.15 -22.19
N VAL A 101 -0.52 -34.27 -21.70
CA VAL A 101 0.26 -35.46 -21.39
C VAL A 101 0.05 -36.49 -22.50
N ILE A 102 1.11 -36.93 -23.17
CA ILE A 102 1.05 -37.96 -24.17
C ILE A 102 1.04 -39.34 -23.48
N LEU A 103 0.12 -40.18 -23.89
CA LEU A 103 -0.04 -41.54 -23.35
C LEU A 103 0.47 -42.59 -24.35
N ASP A 104 1.21 -43.58 -23.85
CA ASP A 104 1.59 -44.77 -24.65
C ASP A 104 0.40 -45.69 -24.85
N GLU A 105 -0.46 -45.83 -23.83
CA GLU A 105 -1.67 -46.64 -23.84
C GLU A 105 -2.78 -46.07 -22.97
N LEU A 106 -4.04 -46.38 -23.27
CA LEU A 106 -5.19 -45.99 -22.45
C LEU A 106 -5.34 -46.91 -21.25
N PRO A 107 -5.28 -46.37 -20.01
CA PRO A 107 -5.60 -47.18 -18.84
C PRO A 107 -7.10 -47.49 -18.82
N LEU A 108 -7.45 -48.76 -18.92
CA LEU A 108 -8.82 -49.24 -18.95
C LEU A 108 -9.16 -50.05 -17.71
N THR A 109 -10.36 -49.82 -17.16
CA THR A 109 -10.94 -50.64 -16.10
C THR A 109 -11.22 -52.06 -16.61
N PRO A 110 -11.41 -53.10 -15.74
CA PRO A 110 -11.73 -54.45 -16.14
C PRO A 110 -12.99 -54.59 -17.02
N VAL A 111 -13.84 -53.56 -17.05
CA VAL A 111 -15.06 -53.49 -17.90
C VAL A 111 -14.87 -52.67 -19.18
N GLY A 112 -13.62 -52.30 -19.52
CA GLY A 112 -13.29 -51.62 -20.78
C GLY A 112 -13.59 -50.11 -20.82
N LYS A 113 -13.82 -49.46 -19.66
CA LYS A 113 -13.97 -48.00 -19.55
C LYS A 113 -12.65 -47.36 -19.17
N LEU A 114 -12.43 -46.13 -19.59
CA LEU A 114 -11.26 -45.34 -19.18
C LEU A 114 -11.16 -45.26 -17.64
N ASP A 115 -10.02 -45.70 -17.10
CA ASP A 115 -9.68 -45.55 -15.70
C ASP A 115 -9.00 -44.20 -15.46
N ARG A 116 -9.79 -43.20 -15.03
CA ARG A 116 -9.31 -41.82 -14.80
C ARG A 116 -8.38 -41.72 -13.60
N GLN A 117 -8.42 -42.67 -12.65
CA GLN A 117 -7.53 -42.69 -11.50
C GLN A 117 -6.15 -43.26 -11.84
N ALA A 118 -6.07 -44.09 -12.85
CA ALA A 118 -4.83 -44.69 -13.34
C ALA A 118 -4.10 -43.80 -14.37
N LEU A 119 -4.65 -42.65 -14.74
CA LEU A 119 -3.94 -41.69 -15.59
C LEU A 119 -2.74 -41.11 -14.83
N PRO A 120 -1.57 -40.99 -15.51
CA PRO A 120 -0.34 -40.51 -14.86
C PRO A 120 -0.53 -39.12 -14.28
N ALA A 121 0.17 -38.88 -13.17
CA ALA A 121 0.21 -37.52 -12.62
C ALA A 121 0.89 -36.58 -13.62
N PRO A 122 0.29 -35.41 -13.93
CA PRO A 122 0.94 -34.44 -14.79
C PRO A 122 2.21 -33.90 -14.11
N ASP A 123 3.27 -33.72 -14.90
CA ASP A 123 4.44 -33.01 -14.42
C ASP A 123 4.20 -31.50 -14.50
N PHE A 124 3.82 -30.90 -13.38
CA PHE A 124 3.57 -29.46 -13.28
C PHE A 124 4.85 -28.61 -13.33
N ALA A 125 6.04 -29.21 -13.24
CA ALA A 125 7.30 -28.50 -13.44
C ALA A 125 7.47 -28.01 -14.89
N ILE A 126 6.68 -28.56 -15.84
CA ILE A 126 6.64 -28.14 -17.24
C ILE A 126 5.66 -26.98 -17.50
N VAL A 127 4.81 -26.61 -16.53
CA VAL A 127 3.82 -25.52 -16.62
C VAL A 127 4.45 -24.11 -16.46
N ARG A 128 5.76 -24.00 -16.32
CA ARG A 128 6.43 -22.74 -16.62
C ARG A 128 6.27 -22.48 -18.11
N THR A 129 5.72 -21.33 -18.48
CA THR A 129 5.73 -20.78 -19.84
C THR A 129 6.99 -21.24 -20.54
N VAL A 130 6.87 -21.90 -21.68
CA VAL A 130 8.05 -22.37 -22.44
C VAL A 130 8.94 -21.16 -22.63
N PHE A 131 10.10 -21.14 -21.96
CA PHE A 131 11.02 -20.01 -22.01
C PHE A 131 11.34 -19.71 -23.48
N ARG A 132 10.76 -18.64 -23.98
CA ARG A 132 11.06 -18.11 -25.30
C ARG A 132 12.15 -17.06 -25.17
N ALA A 133 13.33 -17.38 -25.70
CA ALA A 133 14.49 -16.49 -25.60
C ALA A 133 14.27 -15.20 -26.41
N SER A 134 14.78 -14.10 -25.89
CA SER A 134 14.85 -12.82 -26.58
C SER A 134 15.67 -12.94 -27.86
N THR A 135 15.25 -12.24 -28.91
CA THR A 135 15.86 -12.29 -30.24
C THR A 135 16.39 -10.93 -30.72
N SER A 136 15.78 -9.84 -30.25
CA SER A 136 16.18 -8.47 -30.58
C SER A 136 16.88 -7.79 -29.40
N THR A 137 17.64 -6.73 -29.66
CA THR A 137 18.29 -5.93 -28.61
C THR A 137 17.27 -5.35 -27.62
N ALA A 138 16.12 -4.90 -28.11
CA ALA A 138 15.07 -4.36 -27.24
C ALA A 138 14.50 -5.45 -26.33
N GLU A 139 14.19 -6.65 -26.87
CA GLU A 139 13.72 -7.79 -26.08
C GLU A 139 14.75 -8.22 -25.02
N HIS A 140 16.04 -8.30 -25.37
CA HIS A 140 17.11 -8.61 -24.41
C HIS A 140 17.13 -7.58 -23.27
N THR A 141 17.13 -6.28 -23.62
CA THR A 141 17.15 -5.21 -22.61
C THR A 141 15.93 -5.27 -21.69
N VAL A 142 14.72 -5.48 -22.23
CA VAL A 142 13.50 -5.57 -21.41
C VAL A 142 13.54 -6.81 -20.51
N ALA A 143 13.96 -7.96 -21.04
CA ALA A 143 14.08 -9.21 -20.28
C ALA A 143 15.10 -9.09 -19.14
N ASP A 144 16.26 -8.50 -19.42
CA ASP A 144 17.32 -8.30 -18.42
C ASP A 144 16.83 -7.35 -17.32
N VAL A 145 16.14 -6.27 -17.68
CA VAL A 145 15.57 -5.33 -16.70
C VAL A 145 14.48 -5.98 -15.86
N PHE A 146 13.60 -6.80 -16.46
CA PHE A 146 12.59 -7.55 -15.69
C PHE A 146 13.27 -8.48 -14.68
N ALA A 147 14.25 -9.26 -15.13
CA ALA A 147 14.99 -10.17 -14.27
C ALA A 147 15.70 -9.41 -13.13
N GLU A 148 16.41 -8.30 -13.46
CA GLU A 148 17.14 -7.50 -12.49
C GLU A 148 16.21 -6.86 -11.45
N VAL A 149 15.10 -6.25 -11.89
CA VAL A 149 14.16 -5.53 -11.00
C VAL A 149 13.38 -6.48 -10.09
N LEU A 150 13.08 -7.69 -10.58
CA LEU A 150 12.31 -8.70 -9.85
C LEU A 150 13.19 -9.72 -9.11
N GLY A 151 14.53 -9.62 -9.21
CA GLY A 151 15.46 -10.54 -8.56
C GLY A 151 15.42 -11.96 -9.14
N LEU A 152 15.13 -12.10 -10.44
CA LEU A 152 15.02 -13.39 -11.11
C LEU A 152 16.33 -13.71 -11.86
N ASP A 153 16.59 -15.01 -12.08
CA ASP A 153 17.72 -15.44 -12.91
C ASP A 153 17.55 -15.02 -14.38
N ARG A 154 16.31 -14.99 -14.87
CA ARG A 154 15.96 -14.61 -16.26
C ARG A 154 14.47 -14.39 -16.43
N ALA A 155 14.08 -13.62 -17.46
CA ALA A 155 12.71 -13.48 -17.93
C ALA A 155 12.60 -13.88 -19.41
N GLY A 156 11.52 -14.57 -19.79
CA GLY A 156 11.21 -14.97 -21.17
C GLY A 156 10.32 -13.94 -21.88
N LEU A 157 10.19 -14.07 -23.22
CA LEU A 157 9.42 -13.13 -24.04
C LEU A 157 7.94 -13.01 -23.66
N ASP A 158 7.35 -14.13 -23.23
CA ASP A 158 5.92 -14.22 -22.92
C ASP A 158 5.62 -14.07 -21.41
N ASP A 159 6.66 -13.84 -20.61
CA ASP A 159 6.51 -13.63 -19.18
C ASP A 159 5.90 -12.24 -18.90
N ASN A 160 4.82 -12.25 -18.11
CA ASN A 160 4.14 -11.04 -17.67
C ASN A 160 4.81 -10.50 -16.40
N PHE A 161 5.17 -9.22 -16.40
CA PHE A 161 5.85 -8.54 -15.31
C PHE A 161 5.14 -8.69 -13.97
N PHE A 162 3.80 -8.58 -13.95
CA PHE A 162 2.99 -8.65 -12.73
C PHE A 162 2.82 -10.08 -12.24
N ASP A 163 2.69 -11.06 -13.15
CA ASP A 163 2.63 -12.48 -12.79
C ASP A 163 3.97 -12.99 -12.21
N LEU A 164 5.08 -12.33 -12.56
CA LEU A 164 6.41 -12.58 -11.99
C LEU A 164 6.62 -11.93 -10.62
N GLY A 165 5.60 -11.28 -10.03
CA GLY A 165 5.66 -10.60 -8.75
C GLY A 165 5.93 -9.10 -8.85
N GLY A 166 5.85 -8.53 -10.04
CA GLY A 166 5.97 -7.08 -10.26
C GLY A 166 4.80 -6.31 -9.64
N ASN A 167 5.09 -5.14 -9.12
CA ASN A 167 4.13 -4.21 -8.54
C ASN A 167 4.31 -2.80 -9.11
N SER A 168 3.46 -1.85 -8.70
CA SER A 168 3.50 -0.49 -9.24
C SER A 168 4.84 0.23 -9.01
N LEU A 169 5.52 -0.05 -7.91
CA LEU A 169 6.83 0.53 -7.60
C LEU A 169 7.93 -0.06 -8.47
N SER A 170 7.99 -1.40 -8.56
CA SER A 170 8.95 -2.10 -9.43
C SER A 170 8.70 -1.79 -10.91
N ALA A 171 7.43 -1.58 -11.32
CA ALA A 171 7.07 -1.15 -12.66
C ALA A 171 7.68 0.23 -13.02
N THR A 172 7.60 1.19 -12.10
CA THR A 172 8.21 2.51 -12.29
C THR A 172 9.73 2.40 -12.46
N ARG A 173 10.39 1.54 -11.67
CA ARG A 173 11.84 1.28 -11.78
C ARG A 173 12.19 0.59 -13.10
N ALA A 174 11.42 -0.42 -13.51
CA ALA A 174 11.65 -1.14 -14.75
C ALA A 174 11.54 -0.21 -15.96
N VAL A 175 10.49 0.60 -16.03
CA VAL A 175 10.28 1.56 -17.13
C VAL A 175 11.42 2.59 -17.18
N ALA A 176 11.84 3.14 -16.05
CA ALA A 176 12.94 4.10 -16.01
C ALA A 176 14.28 3.48 -16.51
N ARG A 177 14.58 2.22 -16.14
CA ARG A 177 15.77 1.49 -16.62
C ARG A 177 15.70 1.19 -18.11
N ILE A 178 14.54 0.72 -18.60
CA ILE A 178 14.31 0.46 -20.02
C ILE A 178 14.52 1.75 -20.82
N ASN A 179 13.93 2.87 -20.36
CA ASN A 179 14.08 4.18 -20.99
C ASN A 179 15.55 4.61 -21.06
N SER A 180 16.29 4.47 -19.97
CA SER A 180 17.73 4.78 -19.91
C SER A 180 18.53 3.91 -20.86
N ALA A 181 18.27 2.59 -20.90
CA ALA A 181 19.05 1.64 -21.69
C ALA A 181 18.76 1.73 -23.20
N LEU A 182 17.48 1.97 -23.59
CA LEU A 182 17.05 2.02 -24.99
C LEU A 182 17.01 3.44 -25.58
N GLY A 183 17.13 4.48 -24.75
CA GLY A 183 17.01 5.89 -25.16
C GLY A 183 15.59 6.22 -25.68
N VAL A 184 14.56 5.73 -24.99
CA VAL A 184 13.14 5.93 -25.32
C VAL A 184 12.40 6.61 -24.18
N ALA A 185 11.14 7.01 -24.39
CA ALA A 185 10.26 7.60 -23.37
C ALA A 185 8.98 6.79 -23.24
N LEU A 186 9.07 5.65 -22.56
CA LEU A 186 7.90 4.90 -22.12
C LEU A 186 7.41 5.46 -20.79
N GLY A 187 6.09 5.50 -20.56
CA GLY A 187 5.51 5.74 -19.25
C GLY A 187 5.21 4.42 -18.52
N VAL A 188 4.88 4.52 -17.24
CA VAL A 188 4.49 3.35 -16.45
C VAL A 188 3.22 2.70 -17.02
N ARG A 189 2.31 3.50 -17.58
CA ARG A 189 1.08 3.04 -18.23
C ARG A 189 1.35 2.03 -19.34
N GLU A 190 2.39 2.26 -20.16
CA GLU A 190 2.74 1.36 -21.26
C GLU A 190 3.13 -0.04 -20.76
N LEU A 191 3.75 -0.16 -19.60
CA LEU A 191 4.05 -1.46 -18.99
C LEU A 191 2.76 -2.16 -18.50
N PHE A 192 1.79 -1.42 -17.96
CA PHE A 192 0.50 -1.99 -17.58
C PHE A 192 -0.35 -2.45 -18.77
N GLU A 193 -0.24 -1.78 -19.92
CA GLU A 193 -0.96 -2.13 -21.14
C GLU A 193 -0.23 -3.15 -22.01
N ALA A 194 1.07 -3.37 -21.78
CA ALA A 194 1.94 -4.30 -22.49
C ALA A 194 2.88 -4.99 -21.50
N PRO A 195 2.33 -5.86 -20.62
CA PRO A 195 3.05 -6.34 -19.45
C PRO A 195 4.06 -7.45 -19.76
N THR A 196 4.08 -7.98 -20.99
CA THR A 196 5.07 -9.01 -21.36
C THR A 196 6.34 -8.39 -21.96
N VAL A 197 7.44 -9.13 -21.87
CA VAL A 197 8.72 -8.70 -22.46
C VAL A 197 8.56 -8.38 -23.95
N ALA A 198 7.86 -9.24 -24.71
CA ALA A 198 7.67 -9.06 -26.15
C ALA A 198 6.84 -7.82 -26.49
N GLU A 199 5.73 -7.61 -25.80
CA GLU A 199 4.83 -6.48 -26.03
C GLU A 199 5.49 -5.16 -25.69
N LEU A 200 6.16 -5.07 -24.53
CA LEU A 200 6.84 -3.86 -24.10
C LEU A 200 8.04 -3.52 -25.00
N ALA A 201 8.80 -4.53 -25.44
CA ALA A 201 9.88 -4.34 -26.39
C ALA A 201 9.38 -3.83 -27.76
N ALA A 202 8.22 -4.33 -28.23
CA ALA A 202 7.58 -3.84 -29.44
C ALA A 202 7.15 -2.35 -29.30
N ARG A 203 6.61 -1.95 -28.15
CA ARG A 203 6.29 -0.53 -27.86
C ARG A 203 7.57 0.32 -27.81
N ALA A 204 8.62 -0.16 -27.14
CA ALA A 204 9.91 0.52 -27.07
C ALA A 204 10.54 0.75 -28.46
N ALA A 205 10.34 -0.21 -29.39
CA ALA A 205 10.85 -0.08 -30.78
C ALA A 205 10.13 1.02 -31.57
N THR A 206 8.89 1.35 -31.24
CA THR A 206 8.06 2.37 -31.90
C THR A 206 8.03 3.70 -31.16
N ALA A 207 8.52 3.75 -29.94
CA ALA A 207 8.55 4.96 -29.12
C ALA A 207 9.47 6.06 -29.73
N ASP A 208 9.08 7.30 -29.51
CA ASP A 208 9.84 8.46 -30.01
C ASP A 208 11.18 8.58 -29.27
N ARG A 209 12.25 8.59 -30.04
CA ARG A 209 13.64 8.76 -29.55
C ARG A 209 14.09 10.21 -29.47
N SER A 210 13.33 11.14 -30.07
CA SER A 210 13.80 12.52 -30.27
C SER A 210 13.56 13.45 -29.09
N THR A 211 12.64 13.13 -28.19
CA THR A 211 12.24 14.00 -27.07
C THR A 211 12.71 13.55 -25.71
N ALA A 212 13.36 12.41 -25.58
CA ALA A 212 13.43 11.66 -24.32
C ALA A 212 14.81 11.36 -23.77
N ALA A 213 15.89 11.79 -24.37
CA ALA A 213 17.23 11.55 -23.84
C ALA A 213 17.45 12.38 -22.56
N ARG A 214 16.99 11.82 -21.41
CA ARG A 214 17.40 12.36 -20.09
C ARG A 214 18.91 12.39 -20.04
N PRO A 215 19.53 13.47 -19.49
CA PRO A 215 20.96 13.46 -19.23
C PRO A 215 21.33 12.24 -18.38
N ALA A 216 22.34 11.49 -18.77
CA ALA A 216 22.80 10.38 -17.95
C ALA A 216 23.25 10.89 -16.57
N LEU A 217 22.91 10.13 -15.51
CA LEU A 217 23.40 10.41 -14.17
C LEU A 217 24.85 9.95 -14.08
N THR A 218 25.75 10.91 -14.05
CA THR A 218 27.21 10.68 -13.99
C THR A 218 27.86 11.63 -13.00
N SER A 219 28.95 11.21 -12.39
CA SER A 219 29.78 12.10 -11.59
C SER A 219 30.37 13.19 -12.48
N ALA A 220 30.23 14.44 -12.06
CA ALA A 220 30.70 15.61 -12.78
C ALA A 220 31.39 16.59 -11.82
N PRO A 221 32.22 17.52 -12.32
CA PRO A 221 32.75 18.59 -11.49
C PRO A 221 31.64 19.34 -10.77
N ARG A 222 31.74 19.42 -9.46
CA ARG A 222 30.75 20.08 -8.61
C ARG A 222 31.05 21.58 -8.50
N PRO A 223 30.04 22.44 -8.47
CA PRO A 223 30.25 23.86 -8.15
C PRO A 223 30.70 24.03 -6.69
N ASP A 224 31.29 25.17 -6.36
CA ASP A 224 31.75 25.50 -5.00
C ASP A 224 30.61 25.40 -3.97
N ARG A 225 29.35 25.62 -4.39
CA ARG A 225 28.16 25.45 -3.61
C ARG A 225 27.23 24.49 -4.32
N VAL A 226 27.14 23.28 -3.80
CA VAL A 226 26.21 22.26 -4.31
C VAL A 226 24.82 22.54 -3.78
N PRO A 227 23.80 22.81 -4.62
CA PRO A 227 22.45 23.03 -4.14
C PRO A 227 21.87 21.75 -3.52
N LEU A 228 20.87 21.90 -2.65
CA LEU A 228 20.09 20.78 -2.16
C LEU A 228 19.27 20.17 -3.30
N SER A 229 19.00 18.86 -3.23
CA SER A 229 17.90 18.30 -4.01
C SER A 229 16.59 18.97 -3.60
N LEU A 230 15.55 18.84 -4.43
CA LEU A 230 14.27 19.45 -4.10
C LEU A 230 13.63 18.81 -2.85
N ALA A 231 13.81 17.51 -2.65
CA ALA A 231 13.36 16.82 -1.44
C ALA A 231 14.14 17.28 -0.18
N GLN A 232 15.47 17.42 -0.28
CA GLN A 232 16.28 17.97 0.81
C GLN A 232 15.90 19.41 1.16
N GLN A 233 15.56 20.22 0.16
CA GLN A 233 15.13 21.60 0.38
C GLN A 233 13.91 21.68 1.30
N ARG A 234 12.93 20.79 1.09
CA ARG A 234 11.80 20.64 1.99
C ARG A 234 12.22 20.30 3.41
N MET A 235 13.01 19.24 3.57
CA MET A 235 13.45 18.82 4.90
C MET A 235 14.24 19.90 5.62
N TRP A 236 15.05 20.64 4.87
CA TRP A 236 15.78 21.77 5.41
C TRP A 236 14.84 22.87 5.95
N ILE A 237 13.81 23.28 5.15
CA ILE A 237 12.83 24.29 5.55
C ILE A 237 12.10 23.85 6.82
N VAL A 238 11.60 22.61 6.85
CA VAL A 238 10.90 22.06 8.02
C VAL A 238 11.79 22.08 9.26
N ASN A 239 13.06 21.66 9.11
CA ASN A 239 14.02 21.67 10.20
C ASN A 239 14.39 23.09 10.68
N GLN A 240 14.37 24.12 9.82
CA GLN A 240 14.57 25.51 10.23
C GLN A 240 13.38 26.06 11.06
N VAL A 241 12.17 25.53 10.83
CA VAL A 241 10.98 25.90 11.62
C VAL A 241 10.99 25.26 13.00
N ASP A 242 11.37 23.99 13.07
CA ASP A 242 11.42 23.22 14.33
C ASP A 242 12.54 22.16 14.28
N THR A 243 13.64 22.45 14.97
CA THR A 243 14.78 21.52 15.11
C THR A 243 14.56 20.46 16.17
N THR A 244 13.51 20.58 16.98
CA THR A 244 13.23 19.68 18.13
C THR A 244 12.31 18.53 17.76
N SER A 245 11.61 18.63 16.63
CA SER A 245 10.64 17.62 16.18
C SER A 245 11.31 16.32 15.75
N PRO A 246 10.97 15.16 16.33
CA PRO A 246 11.47 13.86 15.93
C PRO A 246 10.76 13.29 14.67
N ALA A 247 9.80 14.01 14.09
CA ALA A 247 8.94 13.52 13.01
C ALA A 247 9.69 13.04 11.76
N TYR A 248 10.92 13.53 11.57
CA TYR A 248 11.78 13.15 10.45
C TYR A 248 13.04 12.40 10.91
N ASN A 249 13.05 11.86 12.11
CA ASN A 249 14.04 10.90 12.53
C ASN A 249 13.66 9.51 12.04
N VAL A 250 14.67 8.76 11.62
CA VAL A 250 14.57 7.35 11.19
C VAL A 250 15.35 6.53 12.22
N PRO A 251 14.72 6.10 13.32
CA PRO A 251 15.39 5.30 14.33
C PRO A 251 15.48 3.83 13.88
N ILE A 252 16.62 3.22 14.12
CA ILE A 252 16.92 1.81 13.89
C ILE A 252 17.57 1.30 15.17
N ALA A 253 16.97 0.32 15.82
CA ALA A 253 17.56 -0.33 16.98
C ALA A 253 17.65 -1.85 16.73
N LEU A 254 18.84 -2.40 16.90
CA LEU A 254 19.16 -3.80 16.63
C LEU A 254 19.76 -4.44 17.86
N ARG A 255 19.15 -5.49 18.35
CA ARG A 255 19.70 -6.34 19.42
C ARG A 255 20.65 -7.34 18.79
N LEU A 256 21.86 -7.39 19.32
CA LEU A 256 22.95 -8.26 18.89
C LEU A 256 23.29 -9.20 20.06
N THR A 257 23.07 -10.49 19.85
CA THR A 257 23.41 -11.53 20.83
C THR A 257 24.62 -12.34 20.33
N GLY A 258 25.71 -12.36 21.10
CA GLY A 258 26.98 -12.97 20.77
C GLY A 258 28.16 -12.06 21.07
N GLU A 259 29.37 -12.48 20.69
CA GLU A 259 30.62 -11.73 20.90
C GLU A 259 30.71 -10.56 19.89
N LEU A 260 30.29 -9.37 20.31
CA LEU A 260 30.38 -8.15 19.49
C LEU A 260 31.79 -7.52 19.59
N ASP A 261 32.48 -7.40 18.47
CA ASP A 261 33.72 -6.62 18.36
C ASP A 261 33.37 -5.14 18.11
N ILE A 262 33.40 -4.35 19.20
CA ILE A 262 33.04 -2.92 19.15
C ILE A 262 34.02 -2.08 18.34
N GLU A 263 35.33 -2.43 18.32
CA GLU A 263 36.34 -1.71 17.53
C GLU A 263 36.13 -2.01 16.05
N ALA A 264 35.85 -3.25 15.68
CA ALA A 264 35.45 -3.60 14.31
C ALA A 264 34.18 -2.89 13.87
N LEU A 265 33.17 -2.80 14.78
CA LEU A 265 31.93 -2.07 14.50
C LEU A 265 32.17 -0.58 14.31
N ARG A 266 32.99 0.05 15.14
CA ARG A 266 33.37 1.46 14.99
C ARG A 266 34.10 1.72 13.66
N ALA A 267 35.06 0.85 13.30
CA ALA A 267 35.73 0.94 12.04
C ALA A 267 34.81 0.74 10.84
N ALA A 268 33.86 -0.20 10.93
CA ALA A 268 32.85 -0.47 9.91
C ALA A 268 31.93 0.75 9.66
N PHE A 269 31.42 1.38 10.72
CA PHE A 269 30.65 2.62 10.56
C PHE A 269 31.50 3.76 10.01
N GLY A 270 32.78 3.82 10.34
CA GLY A 270 33.72 4.76 9.72
C GLY A 270 33.81 4.58 8.21
N ASP A 271 33.97 3.34 7.75
CA ASP A 271 34.02 2.98 6.32
C ASP A 271 32.70 3.33 5.60
N VAL A 272 31.54 3.08 6.26
CA VAL A 272 30.21 3.41 5.71
C VAL A 272 30.03 4.93 5.60
N VAL A 273 30.45 5.72 6.60
CA VAL A 273 30.44 7.19 6.57
C VAL A 273 31.36 7.74 5.48
N GLU A 274 32.50 7.11 5.25
CA GLU A 274 33.42 7.48 4.16
C GLU A 274 32.75 7.21 2.80
N ARG A 275 32.08 6.04 2.64
CA ARG A 275 31.43 5.61 1.41
C ARG A 275 30.26 6.48 1.02
N HIS A 276 29.37 6.83 1.97
CA HIS A 276 28.11 7.54 1.75
C HIS A 276 28.19 9.00 2.21
N GLU A 277 28.42 9.91 1.27
CA GLU A 277 28.49 11.35 1.55
C GLU A 277 27.31 11.93 2.33
N PRO A 278 26.04 11.53 2.12
CA PRO A 278 24.91 12.08 2.87
C PRO A 278 25.03 11.93 4.39
N LEU A 279 25.68 10.87 4.89
CA LEU A 279 25.86 10.63 6.32
C LEU A 279 26.83 11.62 6.99
N ARG A 280 27.62 12.35 6.20
CA ARG A 280 28.59 13.36 6.64
C ARG A 280 28.38 14.72 6.00
N THR A 281 27.18 14.99 5.49
CA THR A 281 26.82 16.26 4.85
C THR A 281 26.05 17.14 5.82
N VAL A 282 26.42 18.43 5.91
CA VAL A 282 25.65 19.45 6.60
C VAL A 282 25.09 20.45 5.58
N TYR A 283 24.04 21.18 5.97
CA TYR A 283 23.25 21.99 5.05
C TYR A 283 23.13 23.45 5.53
N PRO A 284 24.25 24.21 5.58
CA PRO A 284 24.21 25.59 6.02
C PRO A 284 23.39 26.48 5.07
N GLY A 285 22.67 27.45 5.66
CA GLY A 285 22.01 28.51 4.92
C GLY A 285 23.01 29.58 4.46
N SER A 286 22.73 30.24 3.34
CA SER A 286 23.48 31.39 2.85
C SER A 286 22.53 32.42 2.22
N ALA A 287 23.06 33.58 1.78
CA ALA A 287 22.25 34.60 1.08
C ALA A 287 21.62 34.05 -0.22
N ASP A 288 22.26 33.07 -0.87
CA ASP A 288 21.81 32.43 -2.10
C ASP A 288 20.97 31.16 -1.85
N GLY A 289 20.62 30.89 -0.58
CA GLY A 289 19.87 29.71 -0.15
C GLY A 289 20.77 28.64 0.53
N PRO A 290 20.16 27.51 0.95
CA PRO A 290 20.89 26.40 1.55
C PRO A 290 21.74 25.64 0.53
N HIS A 291 22.85 25.06 0.96
CA HIS A 291 23.73 24.25 0.12
C HIS A 291 24.31 23.06 0.88
N GLN A 292 24.76 22.06 0.16
CA GLN A 292 25.41 20.88 0.72
C GLN A 292 26.89 21.16 0.99
N VAL A 293 27.34 20.79 2.20
CA VAL A 293 28.76 20.80 2.57
C VAL A 293 29.13 19.39 3.04
N VAL A 294 29.84 18.66 2.19
CA VAL A 294 30.30 17.30 2.49
C VAL A 294 31.57 17.42 3.35
N LEU A 295 31.48 17.00 4.60
CA LEU A 295 32.62 17.01 5.53
C LEU A 295 33.60 15.88 5.20
N PRO A 296 34.91 16.06 5.45
CA PRO A 296 35.84 14.94 5.49
C PRO A 296 35.41 13.88 6.50
N ALA A 297 35.60 12.59 6.18
CA ALA A 297 35.11 11.49 7.05
C ALA A 297 35.75 11.52 8.46
N ASP A 298 36.98 11.97 8.57
CA ASP A 298 37.69 12.15 9.84
C ASP A 298 37.13 13.25 10.75
N ARG A 299 36.21 14.07 10.23
CA ARG A 299 35.50 15.09 11.01
C ARG A 299 34.21 14.55 11.68
N VAL A 300 33.79 13.34 11.31
CA VAL A 300 32.63 12.67 11.92
C VAL A 300 33.11 11.81 13.09
N THR A 301 32.77 12.22 14.29
CA THR A 301 33.10 11.45 15.50
C THR A 301 32.02 10.41 15.78
N LEU A 302 32.41 9.13 15.81
CA LEU A 302 31.56 8.02 16.15
C LEU A 302 31.89 7.54 17.57
N ASP A 303 31.04 7.85 18.53
CA ASP A 303 31.21 7.33 19.89
C ASP A 303 30.35 6.06 20.06
N LEU A 304 31.00 4.91 20.02
CA LEU A 304 30.40 3.60 20.25
C LEU A 304 30.82 3.02 21.60
N THR A 305 31.17 3.88 22.55
CA THR A 305 31.45 3.43 23.94
C THR A 305 30.17 2.83 24.53
N PRO A 306 30.16 1.55 24.94
CA PRO A 306 28.94 0.93 25.43
C PRO A 306 28.44 1.55 26.73
N VAL A 307 27.17 1.94 26.74
CA VAL A 307 26.45 2.36 27.94
C VAL A 307 25.78 1.15 28.55
N THR A 308 26.08 0.82 29.81
CA THR A 308 25.48 -0.35 30.47
C THR A 308 24.07 -0.02 30.95
N VAL A 309 23.08 -0.84 30.59
CA VAL A 309 21.71 -0.78 31.02
C VAL A 309 21.35 -2.03 31.85
N SER A 310 20.48 -1.88 32.85
CA SER A 310 20.19 -2.97 33.79
C SER A 310 19.09 -3.93 33.33
N ASP A 311 18.17 -3.45 32.52
CA ASP A 311 16.95 -4.15 32.09
C ASP A 311 16.28 -3.46 30.91
N GLU A 312 15.17 -4.03 30.42
CA GLU A 312 14.39 -3.49 29.29
C GLU A 312 13.79 -2.09 29.55
N ALA A 313 13.48 -1.77 30.80
CA ALA A 313 12.97 -0.43 31.15
C ALA A 313 14.08 0.62 31.02
N ALA A 314 15.29 0.29 31.52
CA ALA A 314 16.47 1.13 31.35
C ALA A 314 16.88 1.24 29.89
N LEU A 315 16.77 0.14 29.11
CA LEU A 315 17.00 0.16 27.65
C LEU A 315 16.07 1.19 26.97
N ARG A 316 14.78 1.14 27.22
CA ARG A 316 13.81 2.07 26.66
C ARG A 316 14.09 3.52 27.10
N SER A 317 14.50 3.71 28.35
CA SER A 317 14.86 5.03 28.88
C SER A 317 16.03 5.69 28.13
N GLU A 318 16.93 4.89 27.54
CA GLU A 318 18.05 5.36 26.73
C GLU A 318 17.67 5.46 25.23
N LEU A 319 16.85 4.53 24.71
CA LEU A 319 16.45 4.52 23.30
C LEU A 319 15.53 5.67 22.92
N VAL A 320 14.52 5.98 23.73
CA VAL A 320 13.54 7.03 23.41
C VAL A 320 14.19 8.42 23.25
N PRO A 321 15.06 8.90 24.14
CA PRO A 321 15.76 10.17 23.94
C PRO A 321 16.65 10.16 22.69
N LEU A 322 17.32 9.04 22.41
CA LEU A 322 18.16 8.92 21.23
C LEU A 322 17.33 8.98 19.94
N ALA A 323 16.25 8.22 19.87
CA ALA A 323 15.32 8.20 18.75
C ALA A 323 14.62 9.55 18.52
N SER A 324 14.39 10.29 19.62
CA SER A 324 13.83 11.64 19.59
C SER A 324 14.89 12.74 19.54
N ALA A 325 16.15 12.42 19.25
CA ALA A 325 17.24 13.38 19.27
C ALA A 325 16.98 14.58 18.34
N GLU A 326 17.32 15.75 18.82
CA GLU A 326 17.27 16.97 18.02
C GLU A 326 18.39 16.96 16.96
N PHE A 327 18.06 17.40 15.75
CA PHE A 327 19.00 17.65 14.68
C PHE A 327 18.89 19.09 14.19
N ASN A 328 20.01 19.83 14.21
CA ASN A 328 20.13 21.05 13.45
C ASN A 328 20.96 20.73 12.18
N VAL A 329 20.27 20.40 11.10
CA VAL A 329 20.90 19.94 9.85
C VAL A 329 21.84 20.98 9.22
N SER A 330 21.75 22.27 9.64
CA SER A 330 22.63 23.32 9.15
C SER A 330 24.07 23.22 9.71
N ARG A 331 24.28 22.47 10.79
CA ARG A 331 25.58 22.35 11.46
C ARG A 331 25.92 20.94 11.93
N ASP A 332 24.90 20.11 12.21
CA ASP A 332 25.08 18.77 12.74
C ASP A 332 25.04 17.75 11.58
N VAL A 333 25.90 16.74 11.64
CA VAL A 333 25.76 15.57 10.74
C VAL A 333 24.44 14.86 11.04
N PRO A 334 23.72 14.40 10.00
CA PRO A 334 22.36 13.88 10.15
C PRO A 334 22.34 12.42 10.64
N MET A 335 23.20 12.10 11.61
CA MET A 335 23.35 10.75 12.16
C MET A 335 23.70 10.80 13.65
N ARG A 336 23.11 9.89 14.43
CA ARG A 336 23.48 9.57 15.81
C ARG A 336 23.57 8.06 15.94
N ILE A 337 24.56 7.60 16.72
CA ILE A 337 24.73 6.16 16.97
C ILE A 337 25.09 5.96 18.44
N ALA A 338 24.59 4.87 19.04
CA ALA A 338 24.94 4.45 20.39
C ALA A 338 24.96 2.93 20.49
N VAL A 339 25.76 2.42 21.44
CA VAL A 339 25.77 1.01 21.81
C VAL A 339 25.35 0.89 23.26
N LEU A 340 24.27 0.14 23.51
CA LEU A 340 23.74 -0.15 24.84
C LEU A 340 24.06 -1.59 25.17
N ARG A 341 24.68 -1.83 26.35
CA ARG A 341 25.05 -3.16 26.82
C ARG A 341 24.06 -3.64 27.87
N ILE A 342 23.36 -4.74 27.60
CA ILE A 342 22.43 -5.39 28.53
C ILE A 342 23.16 -6.49 29.33
N GLY A 343 24.02 -7.24 28.65
CA GLY A 343 24.77 -8.36 29.21
C GLY A 343 26.16 -8.46 28.61
N PRO A 344 26.97 -9.46 29.05
CA PRO A 344 28.30 -9.65 28.47
C PRO A 344 28.26 -9.90 26.95
N ASP A 345 27.27 -10.67 26.51
CA ASP A 345 27.11 -11.08 25.09
C ASP A 345 25.82 -10.51 24.48
N GLU A 346 25.27 -9.47 25.07
CA GLU A 346 24.01 -8.86 24.61
C GLU A 346 24.13 -7.34 24.55
N HIS A 347 23.96 -6.80 23.34
CA HIS A 347 24.07 -5.39 23.05
C HIS A 347 22.92 -4.92 22.19
N VAL A 348 22.54 -3.64 22.31
CA VAL A 348 21.63 -2.97 21.36
C VAL A 348 22.42 -1.86 20.68
N VAL A 349 22.49 -1.93 19.35
CA VAL A 349 23.04 -0.85 18.53
C VAL A 349 21.88 0.00 18.04
N ALA A 350 21.86 1.26 18.44
CA ALA A 350 20.86 2.22 18.04
C ALA A 350 21.48 3.23 17.07
N LEU A 351 20.90 3.32 15.88
CA LEU A 351 21.26 4.29 14.84
C LEU A 351 20.05 5.19 14.58
N VAL A 352 20.22 6.48 14.59
CA VAL A 352 19.18 7.45 14.24
C VAL A 352 19.70 8.33 13.11
N LEU A 353 18.98 8.30 11.98
CA LEU A 353 19.26 9.13 10.83
C LEU A 353 18.20 10.22 10.70
N HIS A 354 18.61 11.43 10.32
CA HIS A 354 17.64 12.42 9.90
C HIS A 354 17.22 12.16 8.44
N HIS A 355 15.94 12.26 8.14
CA HIS A 355 15.38 11.91 6.84
C HIS A 355 16.00 12.67 5.66
N ILE A 356 16.64 13.85 5.90
CA ILE A 356 17.39 14.59 4.87
C ILE A 356 18.56 13.81 4.25
N ALA A 357 19.07 12.80 4.97
CA ALA A 357 20.21 11.98 4.55
C ALA A 357 19.84 10.55 4.16
N ALA A 358 18.65 10.07 4.48
CA ALA A 358 18.23 8.70 4.23
C ALA A 358 16.71 8.57 4.11
N ASP A 359 16.25 7.58 3.38
CA ASP A 359 14.86 7.15 3.27
C ASP A 359 14.72 5.64 3.55
N GLY A 360 13.51 5.10 3.47
CA GLY A 360 13.26 3.67 3.69
C GLY A 360 14.06 2.77 2.76
N SER A 361 14.18 3.14 1.48
CA SER A 361 14.95 2.37 0.48
C SER A 361 16.45 2.45 0.69
N SER A 362 16.94 3.39 1.50
CA SER A 362 18.35 3.49 1.90
C SER A 362 18.75 2.41 2.91
N MET A 363 17.78 1.77 3.58
CA MET A 363 18.06 0.83 4.68
C MET A 363 18.75 -0.44 4.19
N ALA A 364 18.34 -0.96 3.03
CA ALA A 364 18.93 -2.17 2.46
C ALA A 364 20.42 -1.97 2.08
N PRO A 365 20.80 -0.98 1.26
CA PRO A 365 22.23 -0.72 0.98
C PRO A 365 23.03 -0.38 2.24
N LEU A 366 22.46 0.37 3.19
CA LEU A 366 23.13 0.69 4.45
C LEU A 366 23.42 -0.57 5.29
N ALA A 367 22.43 -1.44 5.48
CA ALA A 367 22.58 -2.69 6.24
C ALA A 367 23.63 -3.61 5.58
N ARG A 368 23.55 -3.78 4.25
CA ARG A 368 24.54 -4.56 3.49
C ARG A 368 25.95 -4.00 3.65
N ASP A 369 26.14 -2.68 3.52
CA ASP A 369 27.46 -2.08 3.59
C ASP A 369 28.04 -2.14 5.01
N VAL A 370 27.21 -1.99 6.07
CA VAL A 370 27.60 -2.26 7.47
C VAL A 370 28.06 -3.71 7.64
N MET A 371 27.31 -4.67 7.10
CA MET A 371 27.62 -6.11 7.19
C MET A 371 28.96 -6.43 6.51
N VAL A 372 29.15 -5.94 5.29
CA VAL A 372 30.41 -6.14 4.53
C VAL A 372 31.59 -5.52 5.26
N ALA A 373 31.42 -4.31 5.77
CA ALA A 373 32.51 -3.59 6.49
C ALA A 373 32.81 -4.28 7.83
N TYR A 374 31.80 -4.62 8.63
CA TYR A 374 32.01 -5.32 9.91
C TYR A 374 32.73 -6.66 9.71
N THR A 375 32.28 -7.47 8.75
CA THR A 375 32.93 -8.75 8.43
C THR A 375 34.39 -8.56 8.00
N ALA A 376 34.70 -7.55 7.21
CA ALA A 376 36.10 -7.26 6.82
C ALA A 376 36.91 -6.79 8.02
N ARG A 377 36.39 -5.92 8.88
CA ARG A 377 37.07 -5.35 10.03
C ARG A 377 37.35 -6.35 11.14
N THR A 378 36.47 -7.34 11.39
CA THR A 378 36.76 -8.46 12.30
C THR A 378 37.96 -9.29 11.85
N HIS A 379 38.29 -9.24 10.56
CA HIS A 379 39.49 -9.87 10.00
C HIS A 379 40.67 -8.90 9.83
N GLY A 380 40.59 -7.69 10.38
CA GLY A 380 41.64 -6.67 10.33
C GLY A 380 41.87 -6.06 8.93
N ARG A 381 40.85 -6.15 8.03
CA ARG A 381 40.94 -5.65 6.65
C ARG A 381 39.92 -4.53 6.40
N PRO A 382 40.18 -3.57 5.51
CA PRO A 382 39.16 -2.68 5.02
C PRO A 382 38.17 -3.46 4.12
N PRO A 383 36.92 -2.97 3.97
CA PRO A 383 35.94 -3.56 3.05
C PRO A 383 36.42 -3.43 1.60
N GLY A 384 36.19 -4.49 0.81
CA GLY A 384 36.66 -4.60 -0.58
C GLY A 384 35.61 -4.15 -1.62
N TRP A 385 34.77 -3.21 -1.29
CA TRP A 385 33.74 -2.70 -2.23
C TRP A 385 34.29 -1.80 -3.32
N ALA A 386 33.63 -1.75 -4.47
CA ALA A 386 33.94 -0.80 -5.52
C ALA A 386 33.55 0.64 -5.09
N PRO A 387 34.26 1.67 -5.58
CA PRO A 387 33.81 3.06 -5.39
C PRO A 387 32.38 3.27 -5.91
N MET A 388 31.65 4.16 -5.26
CA MET A 388 30.34 4.58 -5.75
C MET A 388 30.50 5.33 -7.09
N PRO A 389 29.73 4.96 -8.13
CA PRO A 389 29.82 5.63 -9.44
C PRO A 389 29.37 7.09 -9.37
N VAL A 390 28.40 7.38 -8.50
CA VAL A 390 27.85 8.71 -8.22
C VAL A 390 27.56 8.87 -6.75
N GLN A 391 27.44 10.10 -6.29
CA GLN A 391 27.04 10.44 -4.92
C GLN A 391 25.79 11.30 -4.93
N TYR A 392 25.14 11.48 -3.78
CA TYR A 392 23.89 12.22 -3.67
C TYR A 392 24.00 13.66 -4.18
N ALA A 393 25.13 14.30 -4.02
CA ALA A 393 25.41 15.63 -4.56
C ALA A 393 25.31 15.66 -6.10
N ASP A 394 25.76 14.60 -6.77
CA ASP A 394 25.67 14.45 -8.22
C ASP A 394 24.22 14.26 -8.66
N PHE A 395 23.45 13.47 -7.88
CA PHE A 395 21.99 13.34 -8.08
C PHE A 395 21.28 14.67 -7.93
N ALA A 396 21.57 15.46 -6.90
CA ALA A 396 20.93 16.76 -6.69
C ALA A 396 21.16 17.71 -7.87
N LEU A 397 22.36 17.73 -8.44
CA LEU A 397 22.70 18.51 -9.62
C LEU A 397 21.97 17.98 -10.87
N TRP A 398 21.96 16.66 -11.04
CA TRP A 398 21.29 15.99 -12.15
C TRP A 398 19.78 16.23 -12.10
N GLN A 399 19.12 16.05 -10.94
CA GLN A 399 17.69 16.26 -10.74
C GLN A 399 17.26 17.67 -11.18
N ARG A 400 17.97 18.69 -10.70
CA ARG A 400 17.66 20.09 -11.04
C ARG A 400 17.81 20.38 -12.52
N ARG A 401 18.83 19.82 -13.16
CA ARG A 401 19.05 19.97 -14.60
C ARG A 401 17.97 19.26 -15.41
N THR A 402 17.53 18.08 -14.97
CA THR A 402 16.52 17.26 -15.65
C THR A 402 15.13 17.85 -15.54
N LEU A 403 14.76 18.32 -14.35
CA LEU A 403 13.45 18.93 -14.12
C LEU A 403 13.33 20.33 -14.75
N GLY A 404 14.44 21.08 -14.80
CA GLY A 404 14.44 22.46 -15.29
C GLY A 404 13.83 23.45 -14.29
N SER A 405 13.29 24.56 -14.80
CA SER A 405 12.72 25.64 -14.00
C SER A 405 11.21 25.73 -14.22
N ASP A 406 10.48 26.10 -13.17
CA ASP A 406 9.03 26.43 -13.24
C ASP A 406 8.73 27.72 -14.02
N THR A 407 9.75 28.54 -14.29
CA THR A 407 9.62 29.73 -15.16
C THR A 407 9.80 29.41 -16.66
N ASP A 408 10.22 28.20 -16.98
CA ASP A 408 10.34 27.69 -18.34
C ASP A 408 9.12 26.80 -18.66
N PRO A 409 8.20 27.22 -19.52
CA PRO A 409 6.98 26.48 -19.83
C PRO A 409 7.26 25.14 -20.53
N ASP A 410 8.42 25.00 -21.17
CA ASP A 410 8.82 23.76 -21.86
C ASP A 410 9.56 22.80 -20.93
N SER A 411 9.78 23.15 -19.67
CA SER A 411 10.47 22.30 -18.71
C SER A 411 9.59 21.12 -18.25
N LEU A 412 10.22 20.00 -17.87
CA LEU A 412 9.53 18.86 -17.27
C LEU A 412 8.81 19.27 -15.97
N LEU A 413 9.43 20.17 -15.18
CA LEU A 413 8.85 20.67 -13.94
C LEU A 413 7.49 21.37 -14.22
N SER A 414 7.45 22.28 -15.21
CA SER A 414 6.21 22.98 -15.58
C SER A 414 5.13 22.01 -16.07
N ALA A 415 5.48 21.08 -16.94
CA ALA A 415 4.53 20.10 -17.47
C ALA A 415 3.92 19.23 -16.35
N GLN A 416 4.72 18.79 -15.38
CA GLN A 416 4.22 18.02 -14.24
C GLN A 416 3.38 18.87 -13.28
N LEU A 417 3.77 20.11 -13.01
CA LEU A 417 2.96 21.03 -12.19
C LEU A 417 1.60 21.32 -12.81
N ASP A 418 1.54 21.50 -14.13
CA ASP A 418 0.28 21.68 -14.86
C ASP A 418 -0.66 20.49 -14.73
N TYR A 419 -0.11 19.27 -14.73
CA TYR A 419 -0.91 18.06 -14.45
C TYR A 419 -1.50 18.12 -13.03
N TRP A 420 -0.69 18.40 -12.03
CA TRP A 420 -1.13 18.44 -10.64
C TRP A 420 -2.15 19.54 -10.38
N CYS A 421 -1.94 20.75 -10.91
CA CYS A 421 -2.90 21.84 -10.79
C CYS A 421 -4.27 21.46 -11.35
N ARG A 422 -4.31 20.81 -12.52
CA ARG A 422 -5.58 20.35 -13.11
C ARG A 422 -6.21 19.20 -12.34
N THR A 423 -5.41 18.24 -11.89
CA THR A 423 -5.90 17.04 -11.19
C THR A 423 -6.46 17.39 -9.82
N LEU A 424 -5.86 18.36 -9.12
CA LEU A 424 -6.25 18.73 -7.76
C LEU A 424 -7.18 19.96 -7.69
N ASP A 425 -7.55 20.52 -8.84
CA ASP A 425 -8.47 21.68 -8.91
C ASP A 425 -9.83 21.34 -8.30
N GLY A 426 -10.32 22.23 -7.41
CA GLY A 426 -11.61 22.07 -6.75
C GLY A 426 -11.71 20.87 -5.78
N MET A 427 -10.59 20.28 -5.35
CA MET A 427 -10.58 19.21 -4.35
C MET A 427 -10.93 19.77 -2.95
N PRO A 428 -11.67 19.00 -2.10
CA PRO A 428 -11.89 19.38 -0.71
C PRO A 428 -10.57 19.58 0.05
N GLU A 429 -10.48 20.64 0.87
CA GLU A 429 -9.26 20.98 1.61
C GLU A 429 -8.98 20.07 2.80
N LEU A 430 -10.04 19.54 3.40
CA LEU A 430 -9.98 18.72 4.59
C LEU A 430 -10.94 17.54 4.46
N LEU A 431 -10.45 16.34 4.74
CA LEU A 431 -11.26 15.15 4.92
C LEU A 431 -11.71 15.09 6.39
N GLU A 432 -13.01 15.26 6.63
CA GLU A 432 -13.57 15.24 7.99
C GLU A 432 -13.85 13.79 8.43
N LEU A 433 -12.86 13.16 9.05
CA LEU A 433 -13.03 11.87 9.72
C LEU A 433 -13.78 12.03 11.04
N PRO A 434 -14.51 10.98 11.49
CA PRO A 434 -15.09 10.98 12.84
C PRO A 434 -13.97 10.92 13.87
N THR A 435 -13.80 12.02 14.61
CA THR A 435 -12.73 12.19 15.60
C THR A 435 -13.29 12.14 17.03
N ASP A 436 -12.51 11.61 17.98
CA ASP A 436 -12.86 11.55 19.40
C ASP A 436 -12.71 12.90 20.11
N ARG A 437 -11.86 13.76 19.56
CA ARG A 437 -11.54 15.08 20.08
C ARG A 437 -11.53 16.14 18.98
N ARG A 438 -11.80 17.38 19.36
CA ARG A 438 -11.68 18.51 18.43
C ARG A 438 -10.24 18.66 17.95
N ARG A 439 -10.05 18.90 16.68
CA ARG A 439 -8.76 19.18 16.07
C ARG A 439 -8.12 20.41 16.74
N PRO A 440 -6.88 20.34 17.24
CA PRO A 440 -6.17 21.48 17.79
C PRO A 440 -5.81 22.50 16.70
N LEU A 441 -5.63 23.76 17.07
CA LEU A 441 -5.19 24.81 16.14
C LEU A 441 -3.77 24.54 15.57
N GLN A 442 -2.95 23.86 16.33
CA GLN A 442 -1.63 23.38 15.93
C GLN A 442 -1.53 21.91 16.27
N ARG A 443 -1.29 21.07 15.26
CA ARG A 443 -1.09 19.64 15.46
C ARG A 443 0.20 19.36 16.21
N SER A 444 0.19 18.37 17.09
CA SER A 444 1.41 17.79 17.62
C SER A 444 1.95 16.72 16.64
N ALA A 445 3.12 16.20 16.94
CA ALA A 445 3.66 15.03 16.24
C ALA A 445 3.35 13.72 16.99
N HIS A 446 2.55 13.74 18.06
CA HIS A 446 2.27 12.56 18.85
C HIS A 446 1.35 11.60 18.07
N GLY A 447 1.78 10.37 17.97
CA GLY A 447 1.04 9.30 17.32
C GLY A 447 0.87 8.09 18.21
N ALA A 448 0.16 7.11 17.68
CA ALA A 448 0.11 5.74 18.17
C ALA A 448 -0.21 4.81 16.99
N THR A 449 -0.05 3.50 17.19
CA THR A 449 -0.22 2.52 16.13
C THR A 449 -1.14 1.40 16.59
N VAL A 450 -2.10 1.02 15.74
CA VAL A 450 -2.97 -0.15 15.91
C VAL A 450 -2.59 -1.18 14.86
N PRO A 451 -1.87 -2.25 15.22
CA PRO A 451 -1.56 -3.35 14.30
C PRO A 451 -2.79 -4.25 14.11
N PHE A 452 -2.92 -4.81 12.90
CA PHE A 452 -3.88 -5.85 12.56
C PHE A 452 -3.31 -6.74 11.46
N ALA A 453 -4.02 -7.82 11.12
CA ALA A 453 -3.57 -8.74 10.09
C ALA A 453 -4.69 -9.05 9.09
N ILE A 454 -4.29 -9.31 7.86
CA ILE A 454 -5.14 -9.85 6.80
C ILE A 454 -4.70 -11.30 6.58
N GLY A 455 -5.65 -12.25 6.71
CA GLY A 455 -5.34 -13.67 6.59
C GLY A 455 -4.89 -14.08 5.18
N ALA A 456 -4.23 -15.24 5.06
CA ALA A 456 -3.71 -15.75 3.79
C ALA A 456 -4.81 -15.94 2.74
N ASP A 457 -5.94 -16.55 3.10
CA ASP A 457 -7.07 -16.76 2.18
C ASP A 457 -7.64 -15.45 1.62
N LEU A 458 -7.65 -14.36 2.41
CA LEU A 458 -8.10 -13.06 1.96
C LEU A 458 -7.03 -12.37 1.10
N HIS A 459 -5.76 -12.53 1.46
CA HIS A 459 -4.64 -12.02 0.67
C HIS A 459 -4.63 -12.64 -0.74
N GLU A 460 -4.80 -13.97 -0.86
CA GLU A 460 -4.91 -14.68 -2.14
C GLU A 460 -6.07 -14.12 -2.99
N LYS A 461 -7.27 -14.02 -2.41
CA LYS A 461 -8.44 -13.46 -3.11
C LYS A 461 -8.26 -12.02 -3.58
N LEU A 462 -7.55 -11.19 -2.80
CA LEU A 462 -7.24 -9.82 -3.19
C LEU A 462 -6.23 -9.78 -4.33
N SER A 463 -5.25 -10.68 -4.32
CA SER A 463 -4.27 -10.82 -5.39
C SER A 463 -4.92 -11.31 -6.69
N ASP A 464 -5.86 -12.26 -6.60
CA ASP A 464 -6.65 -12.72 -7.75
C ASP A 464 -7.52 -11.59 -8.31
N LEU A 465 -8.22 -10.85 -7.44
CA LEU A 465 -9.03 -9.70 -7.83
C LEU A 465 -8.17 -8.63 -8.55
N ALA A 466 -6.98 -8.36 -8.05
CA ALA A 466 -6.07 -7.42 -8.70
C ALA A 466 -5.67 -7.90 -10.09
N ARG A 467 -5.33 -9.18 -10.24
CA ARG A 467 -4.95 -9.82 -11.51
C ARG A 467 -6.10 -9.84 -12.51
N ASP A 468 -7.31 -10.20 -12.07
CA ASP A 468 -8.50 -10.29 -12.93
C ASP A 468 -8.93 -8.92 -13.49
N HIS A 469 -8.49 -7.81 -12.88
CA HIS A 469 -8.80 -6.44 -13.29
C HIS A 469 -7.58 -5.63 -13.74
N ASP A 470 -6.51 -6.29 -14.22
CA ASP A 470 -5.28 -5.64 -14.71
C ASP A 470 -4.75 -4.56 -13.75
N SER A 471 -4.88 -4.78 -12.45
CA SER A 471 -4.49 -3.86 -11.38
C SER A 471 -3.45 -4.48 -10.46
N THR A 472 -2.97 -3.71 -9.48
CA THR A 472 -2.07 -4.20 -8.44
C THR A 472 -2.77 -4.29 -7.10
N LEU A 473 -2.23 -5.11 -6.19
CA LEU A 473 -2.74 -5.20 -4.82
C LEU A 473 -2.74 -3.83 -4.11
N PHE A 474 -1.78 -2.96 -4.44
CA PHE A 474 -1.78 -1.56 -4.00
C PHE A 474 -3.06 -0.82 -4.44
N MET A 475 -3.45 -0.93 -5.72
CA MET A 475 -4.64 -0.25 -6.27
C MET A 475 -5.93 -0.81 -5.65
N VAL A 476 -6.00 -2.12 -5.42
CA VAL A 476 -7.12 -2.75 -4.71
C VAL A 476 -7.21 -2.26 -3.26
N ALA A 477 -6.08 -2.19 -2.56
CA ALA A 477 -6.01 -1.66 -1.19
C ALA A 477 -6.38 -0.17 -1.14
N HIS A 478 -5.92 0.64 -2.12
CA HIS A 478 -6.30 2.04 -2.26
C HIS A 478 -7.82 2.18 -2.48
N ALA A 479 -8.41 1.41 -3.39
CA ALA A 479 -9.86 1.40 -3.62
C ALA A 479 -10.64 1.05 -2.34
N ALA A 480 -10.22 0.02 -1.60
CA ALA A 480 -10.86 -0.37 -0.34
C ALA A 480 -10.71 0.71 0.75
N LEU A 481 -9.54 1.35 0.85
CA LEU A 481 -9.32 2.50 1.75
C LEU A 481 -10.24 3.67 1.35
N ALA A 482 -10.38 3.97 0.06
CA ALA A 482 -11.28 5.02 -0.42
C ALA A 482 -12.74 4.72 -0.04
N VAL A 483 -13.19 3.46 -0.13
CA VAL A 483 -14.52 3.05 0.36
C VAL A 483 -14.65 3.30 1.87
N LEU A 484 -13.66 2.88 2.67
CA LEU A 484 -13.67 3.13 4.12
C LEU A 484 -13.77 4.62 4.42
N LEU A 485 -12.91 5.43 3.82
CA LEU A 485 -12.85 6.88 4.05
C LEU A 485 -14.15 7.57 3.64
N GLY A 486 -14.72 7.21 2.49
CA GLY A 486 -16.01 7.72 2.03
C GLY A 486 -17.16 7.36 2.98
N ARG A 487 -17.12 6.15 3.57
CA ARG A 487 -18.13 5.71 4.55
C ARG A 487 -17.98 6.41 5.91
N LEU A 488 -16.75 6.71 6.31
CA LEU A 488 -16.46 7.39 7.57
C LEU A 488 -16.76 8.91 7.51
N SER A 489 -16.41 9.56 6.41
CA SER A 489 -16.54 11.02 6.26
C SER A 489 -17.87 11.45 5.63
N GLY A 490 -18.51 10.58 4.85
CA GLY A 490 -19.64 10.93 3.99
C GLY A 490 -19.24 11.65 2.69
N GLU A 491 -17.94 11.85 2.46
CA GLU A 491 -17.40 12.49 1.26
C GLU A 491 -17.28 11.51 0.10
N THR A 492 -17.44 12.02 -1.12
CA THR A 492 -17.30 11.23 -2.35
C THR A 492 -16.08 11.60 -3.19
N ASP A 493 -15.39 12.67 -2.84
CA ASP A 493 -14.17 13.14 -3.50
C ASP A 493 -13.05 13.18 -2.45
N LEU A 494 -12.14 12.23 -2.54
CA LEU A 494 -11.15 11.90 -1.52
C LEU A 494 -9.74 12.10 -2.01
N ALA A 495 -8.83 12.45 -1.13
CA ALA A 495 -7.40 12.50 -1.41
C ALA A 495 -6.62 11.67 -0.40
N VAL A 496 -5.78 10.77 -0.90
CA VAL A 496 -4.87 9.94 -0.13
C VAL A 496 -3.44 10.25 -0.57
N GLY A 497 -2.54 10.50 0.37
CA GLY A 497 -1.11 10.60 0.07
C GLY A 497 -0.49 9.22 -0.05
N THR A 498 0.53 9.05 -0.90
CA THR A 498 1.35 7.84 -0.91
C THR A 498 2.81 8.18 -1.18
N PRO A 499 3.77 7.54 -0.48
CA PRO A 499 5.19 7.71 -0.78
C PRO A 499 5.57 6.93 -2.04
N VAL A 500 6.46 7.52 -2.85
CA VAL A 500 7.10 6.89 -4.01
C VAL A 500 8.61 6.94 -3.84
N ALA A 501 9.30 5.85 -4.21
CA ALA A 501 10.73 5.68 -3.89
C ALA A 501 11.69 6.66 -4.59
N GLY A 502 11.31 7.24 -5.74
CA GLY A 502 12.12 8.24 -6.45
C GLY A 502 13.45 7.75 -7.03
N ARG A 503 13.66 6.42 -7.12
CA ARG A 503 14.89 5.78 -7.60
C ARG A 503 14.71 5.21 -9.00
N GLY A 504 14.61 6.09 -10.00
CA GLY A 504 14.41 5.70 -11.39
C GLY A 504 15.68 5.30 -12.16
N ASP A 505 16.88 5.46 -11.57
CA ASP A 505 18.15 5.12 -12.20
C ASP A 505 18.90 4.07 -11.37
N ALA A 506 19.47 3.05 -12.02
CA ALA A 506 20.19 1.96 -11.34
C ALA A 506 21.37 2.45 -10.49
N ALA A 507 22.01 3.57 -10.88
CA ALA A 507 23.09 4.17 -10.11
C ALA A 507 22.64 4.66 -8.71
N LEU A 508 21.31 4.79 -8.47
CA LEU A 508 20.73 5.22 -7.20
C LEU A 508 20.44 4.07 -6.24
N ASP A 509 20.39 2.83 -6.71
CA ASP A 509 19.97 1.68 -5.89
C ASP A 509 20.88 1.43 -4.70
N GLU A 510 22.17 1.58 -4.91
CA GLU A 510 23.21 1.37 -3.91
C GLU A 510 23.45 2.59 -3.01
N MET A 511 22.77 3.70 -3.27
CA MET A 511 23.05 4.97 -2.61
C MET A 511 22.17 5.17 -1.38
N VAL A 512 22.77 5.59 -0.28
CA VAL A 512 22.05 6.17 0.86
C VAL A 512 21.72 7.63 0.54
N GLY A 513 20.45 8.02 0.71
CA GLY A 513 20.00 9.38 0.42
C GLY A 513 18.47 9.54 0.57
N MET A 514 18.00 10.77 0.46
CA MET A 514 16.57 11.09 0.49
C MET A 514 16.02 11.22 -0.93
N PHE A 515 15.47 10.15 -1.47
CA PHE A 515 14.86 10.11 -2.80
C PHE A 515 13.34 10.09 -2.75
N VAL A 516 12.78 9.66 -1.62
CA VAL A 516 11.34 9.52 -1.45
C VAL A 516 10.61 10.83 -1.74
N ASN A 517 9.55 10.73 -2.55
CA ASN A 517 8.59 11.79 -2.77
C ASN A 517 7.20 11.33 -2.29
N THR A 518 6.26 12.26 -2.20
CA THR A 518 4.86 11.96 -1.89
C THR A 518 4.00 12.42 -3.04
N VAL A 519 3.07 11.58 -3.49
CA VAL A 519 2.08 11.93 -4.50
C VAL A 519 0.68 11.91 -3.89
N VAL A 520 -0.26 12.64 -4.50
CA VAL A 520 -1.65 12.74 -4.06
C VAL A 520 -2.54 11.94 -4.99
N LEU A 521 -3.22 10.95 -4.46
CA LEU A 521 -4.15 10.10 -5.18
C LEU A 521 -5.58 10.63 -4.90
N ARG A 522 -6.15 11.35 -5.87
CA ARG A 522 -7.51 11.85 -5.79
C ARG A 522 -8.47 10.83 -6.37
N THR A 523 -9.41 10.35 -5.58
CA THR A 523 -10.34 9.29 -5.96
C THR A 523 -11.77 9.73 -5.71
N ARG A 524 -12.65 9.52 -6.70
CA ARG A 524 -14.09 9.73 -6.55
C ARG A 524 -14.78 8.41 -6.31
N VAL A 525 -15.50 8.35 -5.20
CA VAL A 525 -16.23 7.17 -4.75
C VAL A 525 -17.72 7.40 -5.00
N ALA A 526 -18.29 6.71 -5.99
CA ALA A 526 -19.71 6.76 -6.29
C ALA A 526 -20.40 5.56 -5.62
N PRO A 527 -21.27 5.74 -4.62
CA PRO A 527 -21.85 4.64 -3.85
C PRO A 527 -22.63 3.61 -4.69
N GLU A 528 -23.17 4.04 -5.84
CA GLU A 528 -23.90 3.21 -6.80
C GLU A 528 -23.01 2.36 -7.71
N SER A 529 -21.72 2.69 -7.83
CA SER A 529 -20.76 1.94 -8.65
C SER A 529 -20.32 0.65 -7.97
N SER A 530 -19.90 -0.33 -8.77
CA SER A 530 -19.29 -1.56 -8.28
C SER A 530 -17.87 -1.30 -7.75
N PHE A 531 -17.33 -2.26 -6.99
CA PHE A 531 -15.94 -2.18 -6.58
C PHE A 531 -14.99 -2.36 -7.77
N THR A 532 -15.37 -3.15 -8.77
CA THR A 532 -14.60 -3.32 -10.01
C THR A 532 -14.49 -2.02 -10.80
N ASP A 533 -15.57 -1.24 -10.90
CA ASP A 533 -15.54 0.10 -11.51
C ASP A 533 -14.63 1.06 -10.73
N LEU A 534 -14.67 0.98 -9.40
CA LEU A 534 -13.79 1.80 -8.56
C LEU A 534 -12.32 1.43 -8.73
N VAL A 535 -11.98 0.13 -8.80
CA VAL A 535 -10.60 -0.33 -9.05
C VAL A 535 -10.10 0.17 -10.40
N ALA A 536 -10.93 0.11 -11.44
CA ALA A 536 -10.58 0.65 -12.76
C ALA A 536 -10.33 2.17 -12.71
N HIS A 537 -11.16 2.93 -11.96
CA HIS A 537 -10.95 4.37 -11.76
C HIS A 537 -9.68 4.67 -10.96
N VAL A 538 -9.44 3.93 -9.87
CA VAL A 538 -8.23 4.04 -9.05
C VAL A 538 -6.99 3.74 -9.89
N ARG A 539 -7.01 2.70 -10.72
CA ARG A 539 -5.91 2.37 -11.64
C ARG A 539 -5.53 3.56 -12.51
N GLU A 540 -6.50 4.22 -13.13
CA GLU A 540 -6.26 5.41 -13.96
C GLU A 540 -5.67 6.58 -13.16
N THR A 541 -6.19 6.83 -11.96
CA THR A 541 -5.70 7.87 -11.05
C THR A 541 -4.26 7.61 -10.63
N ASP A 542 -3.98 6.39 -10.17
CA ASP A 542 -2.68 6.00 -9.65
C ASP A 542 -1.60 6.02 -10.74
N LEU A 543 -1.90 5.48 -11.91
CA LEU A 543 -0.99 5.53 -13.07
C LEU A 543 -0.70 6.96 -13.51
N GLY A 544 -1.72 7.82 -13.50
CA GLY A 544 -1.55 9.24 -13.77
C GLY A 544 -0.64 9.93 -12.75
N ALA A 545 -0.83 9.66 -11.45
CA ALA A 545 -0.02 10.21 -10.38
C ALA A 545 1.43 9.71 -10.44
N PHE A 546 1.65 8.42 -10.68
CA PHE A 546 3.00 7.84 -10.80
C PHE A 546 3.76 8.36 -12.02
N ALA A 547 3.08 8.63 -13.12
CA ALA A 547 3.70 9.26 -14.31
C ALA A 547 4.19 10.69 -14.04
N HIS A 548 3.67 11.36 -12.99
CA HIS A 548 4.02 12.74 -12.63
C HIS A 548 4.64 12.84 -11.23
N ALA A 549 5.29 11.77 -10.78
CA ALA A 549 5.85 11.67 -9.42
C ALA A 549 7.22 12.33 -9.25
N GLU A 550 7.82 12.93 -10.28
CA GLU A 550 9.15 13.53 -10.20
C GLU A 550 9.15 14.92 -9.57
N VAL A 551 8.03 15.65 -9.69
CA VAL A 551 7.88 16.94 -9.02
C VAL A 551 7.69 16.74 -7.52
N PRO A 552 8.47 17.41 -6.67
CA PRO A 552 8.32 17.29 -5.22
C PRO A 552 6.99 17.79 -4.73
N PHE A 553 6.45 17.12 -3.71
CA PHE A 553 5.16 17.44 -3.08
C PHE A 553 5.01 18.91 -2.70
N ASP A 554 6.07 19.54 -2.15
CA ASP A 554 5.98 20.96 -1.76
C ASP A 554 5.82 21.92 -2.94
N ARG A 555 6.37 21.54 -4.10
CA ARG A 555 6.17 22.32 -5.32
C ARG A 555 4.73 22.20 -5.81
N VAL A 556 4.14 21.00 -5.66
CA VAL A 556 2.71 20.79 -5.92
C VAL A 556 1.87 21.64 -4.96
N VAL A 557 2.14 21.56 -3.64
CA VAL A 557 1.45 22.41 -2.64
C VAL A 557 1.59 23.89 -2.95
N GLN A 558 2.77 24.34 -3.38
CA GLN A 558 2.98 25.74 -3.75
C GLN A 558 2.21 26.14 -4.99
N ALA A 559 2.11 25.27 -6.00
CA ALA A 559 1.44 25.56 -7.26
C ALA A 559 -0.09 25.49 -7.14
N VAL A 560 -0.61 24.55 -6.36
CA VAL A 560 -2.06 24.41 -6.08
C VAL A 560 -2.53 25.49 -5.09
N ASP A 561 -1.62 25.98 -4.23
CA ASP A 561 -1.84 27.02 -3.22
C ASP A 561 -3.09 26.78 -2.33
N PRO A 562 -3.20 25.60 -1.68
CA PRO A 562 -4.31 25.32 -0.76
C PRO A 562 -4.28 26.23 0.47
N VAL A 563 -5.40 26.37 1.17
CA VAL A 563 -5.44 27.11 2.45
C VAL A 563 -4.42 26.49 3.43
N ARG A 564 -3.50 27.33 3.88
CA ARG A 564 -2.44 26.90 4.79
C ARG A 564 -2.98 26.77 6.20
N SER A 565 -2.81 25.61 6.81
CA SER A 565 -3.22 25.31 8.18
C SER A 565 -2.06 24.71 8.97
N THR A 566 -1.97 25.07 10.25
CA THR A 566 -1.07 24.37 11.20
C THR A 566 -1.76 23.19 11.87
N ALA A 567 -3.07 23.03 11.65
CA ALA A 567 -3.90 22.00 12.27
C ALA A 567 -3.89 20.66 11.49
N HIS A 568 -3.58 20.68 10.21
CA HIS A 568 -3.58 19.49 9.34
C HIS A 568 -2.57 19.60 8.20
N THR A 569 -2.24 18.48 7.56
CA THR A 569 -1.42 18.44 6.35
C THR A 569 -2.18 19.04 5.16
N PRO A 570 -1.50 19.76 4.25
CA PRO A 570 -2.14 20.23 3.03
C PRO A 570 -2.43 19.08 2.09
N LEU A 571 -3.47 19.21 1.27
CA LEU A 571 -3.93 18.33 0.20
C LEU A 571 -4.45 16.95 0.64
N PHE A 572 -3.93 16.34 1.69
CA PHE A 572 -4.44 15.06 2.23
C PHE A 572 -4.19 14.96 3.74
N GLN A 573 -5.01 14.17 4.43
CA GLN A 573 -4.90 13.89 5.87
C GLN A 573 -4.72 12.39 6.14
N VAL A 574 -4.85 11.57 5.09
CA VAL A 574 -4.67 10.12 5.15
C VAL A 574 -3.53 9.71 4.22
N LEU A 575 -2.65 8.82 4.71
CA LEU A 575 -1.53 8.27 3.97
C LEU A 575 -1.72 6.76 3.79
N LEU A 576 -1.40 6.25 2.60
CA LEU A 576 -1.31 4.82 2.30
C LEU A 576 0.15 4.47 2.02
N GLU A 577 0.73 3.64 2.86
CA GLU A 577 2.08 3.09 2.68
C GLU A 577 2.01 1.61 2.38
N PHE A 578 2.54 1.19 1.25
CA PHE A 578 2.62 -0.21 0.87
C PHE A 578 4.09 -0.64 0.85
N GLN A 579 4.47 -1.49 1.82
CA GLN A 579 5.84 -1.92 2.02
C GLN A 579 6.11 -3.21 1.25
N ASN A 580 6.65 -3.07 0.03
CA ASN A 580 7.04 -4.19 -0.84
C ASN A 580 8.57 -4.39 -0.86
N THR A 581 9.29 -3.79 0.08
CA THR A 581 10.73 -4.01 0.18
C THR A 581 11.00 -5.30 0.93
N GLU A 582 11.82 -6.16 0.35
CA GLU A 582 12.39 -7.31 1.09
C GLU A 582 12.88 -6.85 2.45
N LYS A 583 12.46 -7.56 3.50
CA LYS A 583 12.97 -7.31 4.84
C LYS A 583 14.48 -7.57 4.82
N SER A 584 15.26 -6.49 4.79
CA SER A 584 16.72 -6.59 4.84
C SER A 584 17.12 -7.35 6.08
N ARG A 585 17.61 -8.58 5.92
CA ARG A 585 18.21 -9.33 7.02
C ARG A 585 19.64 -8.87 7.17
N LEU A 586 19.94 -8.22 8.29
CA LEU A 586 21.31 -7.95 8.68
C LEU A 586 21.86 -9.23 9.34
N GLU A 587 22.81 -9.87 8.67
CA GLU A 587 23.51 -11.03 9.19
C GLU A 587 24.95 -10.64 9.55
N LEU A 588 25.27 -10.66 10.81
CA LEU A 588 26.63 -10.38 11.29
C LEU A 588 27.28 -11.68 11.74
N PRO A 589 28.56 -11.94 11.37
CA PRO A 589 29.24 -13.18 11.73
C PRO A 589 29.26 -13.44 13.24
N GLY A 590 28.72 -14.58 13.67
CA GLY A 590 28.71 -14.98 15.08
C GLY A 590 27.70 -14.23 15.96
N LEU A 591 26.80 -13.41 15.37
CA LEU A 591 25.81 -12.62 16.09
C LEU A 591 24.38 -12.98 15.61
N ILE A 592 23.47 -13.08 16.55
CA ILE A 592 22.02 -13.11 16.28
C ILE A 592 21.55 -11.66 16.28
N VAL A 593 20.84 -11.27 15.24
CA VAL A 593 20.33 -9.89 15.05
C VAL A 593 18.82 -9.87 15.11
N GLU A 594 18.28 -9.06 16.00
CA GLU A 594 16.82 -8.85 16.15
C GLU A 594 16.50 -7.36 16.14
N VAL A 595 15.38 -6.98 15.51
CA VAL A 595 14.92 -5.60 15.51
C VAL A 595 14.24 -5.29 16.84
N VAL A 596 14.60 -4.16 17.44
CA VAL A 596 14.00 -3.64 18.69
C VAL A 596 13.20 -2.39 18.37
N ASP A 597 12.00 -2.30 18.95
CA ASP A 597 11.21 -1.08 18.86
C ASP A 597 11.88 0.05 19.64
N ALA A 598 12.17 1.14 18.95
CA ALA A 598 12.78 2.33 19.55
C ALA A 598 11.83 3.14 20.45
N GLY A 599 10.53 2.77 20.49
CA GLY A 599 9.54 3.35 21.41
C GLY A 599 9.10 4.77 21.07
N VAL A 600 9.30 5.22 19.83
CA VAL A 600 8.87 6.55 19.38
C VAL A 600 7.75 6.40 18.37
N GLU A 601 6.58 6.83 18.73
CA GLU A 601 5.39 6.84 17.89
C GLU A 601 5.10 8.26 17.40
N VAL A 602 5.21 8.48 16.10
CA VAL A 602 5.04 9.78 15.45
C VAL A 602 3.94 9.71 14.41
N ALA A 603 3.02 10.68 14.47
CA ALA A 603 2.00 10.86 13.43
C ALA A 603 2.41 11.94 12.44
N LYS A 604 2.61 11.56 11.17
CA LYS A 604 2.88 12.50 10.07
C LYS A 604 1.60 13.14 9.49
N CYS A 605 0.48 12.47 9.63
CA CYS A 605 -0.86 12.90 9.19
C CYS A 605 -1.90 12.40 10.21
N ASP A 606 -3.19 12.58 9.93
CA ASP A 606 -4.25 12.16 10.85
C ASP A 606 -4.33 10.64 10.97
N LEU A 607 -4.23 9.95 9.83
CA LEU A 607 -4.29 8.49 9.73
C LEU A 607 -3.29 8.00 8.67
N CYS A 608 -2.59 6.92 8.95
CA CYS A 608 -1.67 6.27 8.02
C CYS A 608 -1.96 4.77 7.99
N LEU A 609 -2.37 4.23 6.84
CA LEU A 609 -2.47 2.80 6.63
C LEU A 609 -1.15 2.28 6.05
N THR A 610 -0.48 1.42 6.80
CA THR A 610 0.71 0.70 6.33
C THR A 610 0.33 -0.75 6.07
N LEU A 611 0.66 -1.25 4.89
CA LEU A 611 0.45 -2.64 4.46
C LEU A 611 1.78 -3.27 4.05
N SER A 612 1.98 -4.53 4.42
CA SER A 612 3.16 -5.32 4.02
C SER A 612 2.71 -6.73 3.68
N GLU A 613 3.03 -7.19 2.49
CA GLU A 613 2.77 -8.56 2.07
C GLU A 613 3.71 -9.53 2.81
N ASN A 614 3.17 -10.67 3.17
CA ASN A 614 3.97 -11.81 3.60
C ASN A 614 3.79 -12.89 2.53
N VAL A 615 4.88 -13.45 2.09
CA VAL A 615 4.92 -14.59 1.18
C VAL A 615 5.61 -15.76 1.88
N ASP A 616 5.24 -16.97 1.52
CA ASP A 616 5.89 -18.17 2.02
C ASP A 616 7.19 -18.47 1.25
N GLU A 617 7.83 -19.61 1.55
CA GLU A 617 9.07 -20.02 0.90
C GLU A 617 8.92 -20.32 -0.61
N THR A 618 7.69 -20.50 -1.08
CA THR A 618 7.35 -20.74 -2.51
C THR A 618 6.98 -19.46 -3.25
N GLY A 619 6.83 -18.33 -2.52
CA GLY A 619 6.41 -17.05 -3.07
C GLY A 619 4.89 -16.84 -3.07
N GLU A 620 4.13 -17.77 -2.47
CA GLU A 620 2.67 -17.68 -2.40
C GLU A 620 2.19 -16.75 -1.27
N PRO A 621 0.98 -16.13 -1.39
CA PRO A 621 0.41 -15.24 -0.40
C PRO A 621 0.27 -15.90 0.99
N ALA A 622 1.00 -15.41 1.98
CA ALA A 622 0.96 -15.90 3.37
C ALA A 622 0.28 -14.93 4.33
N GLY A 623 -0.59 -14.06 3.80
CA GLY A 623 -1.28 -13.01 4.52
C GLY A 623 -0.57 -11.67 4.42
N MET A 624 -1.14 -10.64 5.08
CA MET A 624 -0.53 -9.31 5.11
C MET A 624 -0.46 -8.80 6.55
N SER A 625 0.66 -8.18 6.88
CA SER A 625 0.80 -7.38 8.10
C SER A 625 0.28 -5.99 7.80
N ALA A 626 -0.58 -5.47 8.66
CA ALA A 626 -1.19 -4.16 8.50
C ALA A 626 -1.15 -3.35 9.79
N ALA A 627 -1.12 -2.03 9.67
CA ALA A 627 -1.21 -1.15 10.82
C ALA A 627 -1.86 0.18 10.44
N PHE A 628 -2.68 0.72 11.33
CA PHE A 628 -3.08 2.11 11.31
C PHE A 628 -2.25 2.91 12.30
N GLY A 629 -1.36 3.79 11.81
CA GLY A 629 -0.78 4.88 12.56
C GLY A 629 -1.75 6.06 12.61
N PHE A 630 -1.85 6.75 13.75
CA PHE A 630 -2.82 7.84 13.91
C PHE A 630 -2.35 8.94 14.83
N ALA A 631 -2.89 10.15 14.64
CA ALA A 631 -2.64 11.30 15.50
C ALA A 631 -3.47 11.19 16.79
N THR A 632 -2.79 11.06 17.95
CA THR A 632 -3.43 10.96 19.26
C THR A 632 -4.09 12.27 19.71
N ASP A 633 -3.80 13.36 19.02
CA ASP A 633 -4.50 14.65 19.24
C ASP A 633 -6.00 14.56 18.97
N ILE A 634 -6.42 13.70 18.02
CA ILE A 634 -7.80 13.67 17.52
C ILE A 634 -8.45 12.28 17.59
N LEU A 635 -7.68 11.19 17.67
CA LEU A 635 -8.20 9.83 17.65
C LEU A 635 -7.74 9.02 18.86
N ASP A 636 -8.56 8.07 19.27
CA ASP A 636 -8.26 7.04 20.27
C ASP A 636 -7.97 5.69 19.61
N ALA A 637 -7.15 4.86 20.24
CA ALA A 637 -6.82 3.54 19.73
C ALA A 637 -8.04 2.61 19.56
N SER A 638 -9.11 2.80 20.35
CA SER A 638 -10.37 2.04 20.22
C SER A 638 -11.12 2.40 18.95
N THR A 639 -11.17 3.66 18.58
CA THR A 639 -11.82 4.16 17.36
C THR A 639 -11.05 3.67 16.13
N VAL A 640 -9.72 3.76 16.16
CA VAL A 640 -8.87 3.30 15.06
C VAL A 640 -8.91 1.76 14.90
N ARG A 641 -9.09 1.02 16.01
CA ARG A 641 -9.34 -0.43 15.93
C ARG A 641 -10.65 -0.73 15.22
N GLY A 642 -11.69 0.06 15.47
CA GLY A 642 -12.95 -0.01 14.72
C GLY A 642 -12.75 0.23 13.22
N PHE A 643 -11.89 1.20 12.83
CA PHE A 643 -11.55 1.43 11.42
C PHE A 643 -10.83 0.25 10.80
N ALA A 644 -9.91 -0.41 11.54
CA ALA A 644 -9.22 -1.62 11.08
C ALA A 644 -10.20 -2.78 10.84
N ASP A 645 -11.13 -3.01 11.78
CA ASP A 645 -12.15 -4.03 11.65
C ASP A 645 -13.10 -3.75 10.47
N GLN A 646 -13.45 -2.48 10.24
CA GLN A 646 -14.27 -2.07 9.09
C GLN A 646 -13.51 -2.25 7.78
N PHE A 647 -12.22 -1.91 7.74
CA PHE A 647 -11.38 -2.11 6.56
C PHE A 647 -11.30 -3.59 6.16
N VAL A 648 -11.05 -4.49 7.10
CA VAL A 648 -11.02 -5.93 6.83
C VAL A 648 -12.37 -6.43 6.33
N ARG A 649 -13.49 -5.96 6.92
CA ARG A 649 -14.84 -6.30 6.45
C ARG A 649 -15.11 -5.82 5.02
N ILE A 650 -14.60 -4.63 4.64
CA ILE A 650 -14.68 -4.15 3.27
C ILE A 650 -13.92 -5.10 2.34
N LEU A 651 -12.69 -5.47 2.69
CA LEU A 651 -11.87 -6.40 1.90
C LEU A 651 -12.56 -7.76 1.70
N ASP A 652 -13.15 -8.33 2.75
CA ASP A 652 -13.92 -9.57 2.67
C ASP A 652 -15.16 -9.42 1.77
N ALA A 653 -15.89 -8.30 1.89
CA ALA A 653 -17.11 -8.08 1.11
C ALA A 653 -16.81 -7.90 -0.38
N VAL A 654 -15.77 -7.14 -0.74
CA VAL A 654 -15.43 -6.86 -2.14
C VAL A 654 -14.83 -8.08 -2.85
N THR A 655 -14.11 -8.95 -2.14
CA THR A 655 -13.63 -10.22 -2.70
C THR A 655 -14.75 -11.25 -2.88
N ALA A 656 -15.77 -11.21 -2.00
CA ALA A 656 -16.93 -12.10 -2.12
C ALA A 656 -17.92 -11.68 -3.22
N SER A 657 -18.04 -10.38 -3.53
CA SER A 657 -18.99 -9.83 -4.49
C SER A 657 -18.50 -8.50 -5.07
N PRO A 658 -17.51 -8.52 -5.97
CA PRO A 658 -16.85 -7.30 -6.47
C PRO A 658 -17.76 -6.41 -7.33
N ASP A 659 -18.79 -6.98 -7.97
CA ASP A 659 -19.76 -6.27 -8.82
C ASP A 659 -20.92 -5.64 -8.04
N ARG A 660 -20.97 -5.84 -6.72
CA ARG A 660 -22.00 -5.25 -5.88
C ARG A 660 -21.74 -3.75 -5.71
N PRO A 661 -22.80 -2.88 -5.68
CA PRO A 661 -22.64 -1.48 -5.35
C PRO A 661 -21.89 -1.28 -4.03
N ILE A 662 -20.87 -0.43 -4.02
CA ILE A 662 -20.04 -0.20 -2.82
C ILE A 662 -20.82 0.45 -1.69
N GLY A 663 -21.90 1.17 -2.00
CA GLY A 663 -22.83 1.71 -1.01
C GLY A 663 -23.58 0.64 -0.21
N ASP A 664 -23.70 -0.58 -0.75
CA ASP A 664 -24.40 -1.70 -0.10
C ASP A 664 -23.48 -2.56 0.80
N ILE A 665 -22.19 -2.24 0.85
CA ILE A 665 -21.23 -2.96 1.71
C ILE A 665 -21.54 -2.66 3.18
N ALA A 666 -21.80 -3.69 3.97
CA ALA A 666 -22.02 -3.57 5.40
C ALA A 666 -20.68 -3.38 6.13
N VAL A 667 -20.35 -2.14 6.47
CA VAL A 667 -19.12 -1.80 7.21
C VAL A 667 -19.24 -2.00 8.72
N ILE A 668 -20.48 -1.99 9.26
CA ILE A 668 -20.78 -2.19 10.68
C ILE A 668 -21.00 -3.68 10.94
N GLY A 669 -20.33 -4.23 11.96
CA GLY A 669 -20.51 -5.62 12.39
C GLY A 669 -21.81 -5.85 13.17
N GLY A 670 -22.26 -7.12 13.22
CA GLY A 670 -23.53 -7.46 13.91
C GLY A 670 -23.53 -7.04 15.38
N ALA A 671 -22.46 -7.31 16.12
CA ALA A 671 -22.33 -6.90 17.52
C ALA A 671 -22.31 -5.37 17.71
N GLU A 672 -21.67 -4.65 16.79
CA GLU A 672 -21.64 -3.20 16.76
C GLU A 672 -23.03 -2.62 16.45
N LEU A 673 -23.74 -3.23 15.49
CA LEU A 673 -25.12 -2.86 15.14
C LEU A 673 -26.07 -3.10 16.33
N GLU A 674 -25.91 -4.19 17.08
CA GLU A 674 -26.67 -4.45 18.29
C GLU A 674 -26.44 -3.37 19.36
N CYS A 675 -25.22 -2.88 19.51
CA CYS A 675 -24.90 -1.77 20.43
C CYS A 675 -25.50 -0.44 19.97
N LEU A 676 -25.56 -0.19 18.65
CA LEU A 676 -26.08 1.05 18.07
C LEU A 676 -27.61 1.06 17.97
N THR A 677 -28.24 -0.11 17.93
CA THR A 677 -29.69 -0.22 17.90
C THR A 677 -30.24 -0.34 19.31
N PRO A 678 -30.87 0.70 19.86
CA PRO A 678 -31.49 0.59 21.18
C PRO A 678 -32.58 -0.48 21.11
N VAL A 679 -32.34 -1.61 21.78
CA VAL A 679 -33.29 -2.75 21.85
C VAL A 679 -34.57 -2.39 22.62
N VAL A 680 -34.49 -1.34 23.41
CA VAL A 680 -35.63 -0.87 24.22
C VAL A 680 -35.77 0.64 24.04
N GLY A 681 -36.80 1.07 23.42
CA GLY A 681 -37.32 2.41 23.67
C GLY A 681 -37.48 2.55 25.18
N GLY A 682 -37.23 3.72 25.74
CA GLY A 682 -37.47 3.97 27.18
C GLY A 682 -38.83 3.47 27.57
N LEU A 683 -39.02 3.09 28.85
CA LEU A 683 -40.31 2.68 29.40
C LEU A 683 -41.42 3.54 28.76
N SER A 684 -42.43 2.89 28.20
CA SER A 684 -43.55 3.57 27.57
C SER A 684 -44.09 4.61 28.58
N VAL A 685 -43.75 5.85 28.28
CA VAL A 685 -44.34 6.97 28.99
C VAL A 685 -45.81 6.98 28.58
N SER A 686 -46.74 7.01 29.55
CA SER A 686 -48.16 7.18 29.25
C SER A 686 -48.31 8.34 28.27
N GLU A 687 -49.05 8.12 27.18
CA GLU A 687 -49.36 9.16 26.22
C GLU A 687 -50.05 10.31 26.96
N VAL A 688 -49.33 11.38 27.19
CA VAL A 688 -49.81 12.59 27.87
C VAL A 688 -49.75 13.71 26.86
N SER A 689 -50.86 14.37 26.64
CA SER A 689 -50.90 15.52 25.76
C SER A 689 -50.16 16.73 26.38
N LEU A 690 -49.66 17.66 25.54
CA LEU A 690 -49.04 18.89 26.00
C LEU A 690 -49.89 19.71 27.00
N PRO A 691 -51.23 19.83 26.78
CA PRO A 691 -52.12 20.45 27.79
C PRO A 691 -52.15 19.72 29.12
N GLU A 692 -52.12 18.40 29.13
CA GLU A 692 -52.13 17.59 30.36
C GLU A 692 -50.79 17.75 31.14
N LEU A 693 -49.64 17.86 30.42
CA LEU A 693 -48.34 18.14 31.04
C LEU A 693 -48.35 19.53 31.69
N LEU A 694 -48.90 20.54 31.03
CA LEU A 694 -49.04 21.87 31.59
C LEU A 694 -49.93 21.87 32.81
N ALA A 695 -51.10 21.25 32.72
CA ALA A 695 -52.04 21.14 33.83
C ALA A 695 -51.45 20.39 35.03
N ALA A 696 -50.72 19.29 34.78
CA ALA A 696 -50.01 18.53 35.82
C ALA A 696 -48.96 19.41 36.55
N SER A 697 -48.23 20.24 35.83
CA SER A 697 -47.27 21.14 36.40
C SER A 697 -47.89 22.20 37.29
N VAL A 698 -49.08 22.73 36.92
CA VAL A 698 -49.85 23.69 37.72
C VAL A 698 -50.43 23.03 38.97
N VAL A 699 -50.87 21.77 38.86
CA VAL A 699 -51.44 21.01 39.99
C VAL A 699 -50.37 20.62 40.99
N ALA A 700 -49.16 20.28 40.51
CA ALA A 700 -48.04 19.87 41.36
C ALA A 700 -47.54 21.01 42.27
N ASP A 701 -47.62 22.27 41.81
CA ASP A 701 -47.25 23.46 42.58
C ASP A 701 -48.28 24.61 42.34
N PRO A 702 -49.42 24.59 43.02
CA PRO A 702 -50.50 25.58 42.83
C PRO A 702 -50.07 27.02 43.13
N ASP A 703 -49.03 27.20 43.90
CA ASP A 703 -48.50 28.50 44.29
C ASP A 703 -47.23 28.88 43.52
N ALA A 704 -46.87 28.08 42.54
CA ALA A 704 -45.68 28.28 41.74
C ALA A 704 -45.65 29.65 41.06
N VAL A 705 -44.72 30.47 41.46
CA VAL A 705 -44.33 31.73 40.82
C VAL A 705 -43.31 31.50 39.72
N ALA A 706 -43.03 30.22 39.38
CA ALA A 706 -42.08 29.86 38.31
C ALA A 706 -42.54 30.44 36.98
N VAL A 707 -41.62 31.11 36.26
CA VAL A 707 -41.90 31.72 34.97
C VAL A 707 -41.90 30.62 33.88
N ALA A 708 -43.07 30.47 33.24
CA ALA A 708 -43.27 29.51 32.16
C ALA A 708 -42.87 30.08 30.79
N VAL A 709 -43.18 31.36 30.54
CA VAL A 709 -42.93 32.04 29.27
C VAL A 709 -42.36 33.44 29.49
N VAL A 710 -41.36 33.80 28.70
CA VAL A 710 -40.80 35.15 28.63
C VAL A 710 -40.87 35.60 27.16
N CYS A 711 -41.54 36.74 26.92
CA CYS A 711 -41.63 37.35 25.60
C CYS A 711 -41.41 38.86 25.74
N GLY A 712 -40.21 39.33 25.37
CA GLY A 712 -39.80 40.72 25.68
C GLY A 712 -39.81 41.00 27.16
N ASP A 713 -40.50 42.04 27.59
CA ASP A 713 -40.65 42.41 29.01
C ASP A 713 -41.80 41.69 29.73
N ARG A 714 -42.59 40.92 29.01
CA ARG A 714 -43.73 40.16 29.60
C ARG A 714 -43.25 38.78 30.07
N ARG A 715 -43.65 38.47 31.29
CA ARG A 715 -43.45 37.14 31.91
C ARG A 715 -44.76 36.57 32.32
N LEU A 716 -44.98 35.27 32.07
CA LEU A 716 -46.15 34.53 32.56
C LEU A 716 -45.66 33.38 33.42
N THR A 717 -46.27 33.22 34.58
CA THR A 717 -46.10 32.03 35.41
C THR A 717 -46.88 30.85 34.81
N TYR A 718 -46.59 29.64 35.25
CA TYR A 718 -47.34 28.45 34.83
C TYR A 718 -48.82 28.59 35.03
N ARG A 719 -49.27 29.15 36.17
CA ARG A 719 -50.68 29.40 36.45
C ARG A 719 -51.25 30.44 35.47
N GLU A 720 -50.59 31.53 35.25
CA GLU A 720 -51.08 32.58 34.35
C GLU A 720 -51.16 32.08 32.90
N LEU A 721 -50.21 31.20 32.47
CA LEU A 721 -50.25 30.53 31.16
C LEU A 721 -51.43 29.60 31.07
N ASP A 722 -51.68 28.75 32.07
CA ASP A 722 -52.85 27.82 32.13
C ASP A 722 -54.16 28.60 32.06
N GLU A 723 -54.32 29.63 32.89
CA GLU A 723 -55.52 30.48 32.87
C GLU A 723 -55.73 31.21 31.56
N ALA A 724 -54.65 31.67 30.90
CA ALA A 724 -54.68 32.34 29.61
C ALA A 724 -55.07 31.36 28.48
N SER A 725 -54.46 30.16 28.47
CA SER A 725 -54.76 29.11 27.50
C SER A 725 -56.20 28.59 27.63
N ASN A 726 -56.66 28.39 28.86
CA ASN A 726 -58.05 27.97 29.12
C ASN A 726 -59.05 29.05 28.69
N ARG A 727 -58.80 30.33 28.87
CA ARG A 727 -59.65 31.42 28.36
C ARG A 727 -59.70 31.41 26.81
N LEU A 728 -58.55 31.29 26.17
CA LEU A 728 -58.50 31.23 24.71
C LEU A 728 -59.20 30.00 24.15
N ALA A 729 -59.02 28.82 24.77
CA ALA A 729 -59.73 27.59 24.39
C ALA A 729 -61.24 27.74 24.42
N ARG A 730 -61.79 28.42 25.44
CA ARG A 730 -63.25 28.69 25.53
C ARG A 730 -63.74 29.57 24.39
N VAL A 731 -63.02 30.65 24.08
CA VAL A 731 -63.34 31.53 22.96
C VAL A 731 -63.35 30.76 21.63
N LEU A 732 -62.35 29.90 21.44
CA LEU A 732 -62.27 29.08 20.20
C LEU A 732 -63.44 28.07 20.12
N LEU A 733 -63.78 27.43 21.22
CA LEU A 733 -64.96 26.51 21.31
C LEU A 733 -66.24 27.22 21.02
N GLU A 734 -66.48 28.45 21.59
CA GLU A 734 -67.64 29.27 21.29
C GLU A 734 -67.71 29.72 19.82
N ALA A 735 -66.56 29.89 19.18
CA ALA A 735 -66.46 30.14 17.74
C ALA A 735 -66.63 28.91 16.85
N GLY A 736 -66.92 27.71 17.43
CA GLY A 736 -67.14 26.49 16.71
C GLY A 736 -65.84 25.74 16.28
N VAL A 737 -64.69 26.11 16.85
CA VAL A 737 -63.41 25.41 16.58
C VAL A 737 -63.42 24.09 17.34
N GLY A 738 -63.19 23.00 16.62
CA GLY A 738 -63.11 21.63 17.15
C GLY A 738 -61.94 20.83 16.61
N ALA A 739 -62.00 19.50 16.76
CA ALA A 739 -61.00 18.61 16.20
C ALA A 739 -60.85 18.86 14.68
N GLU A 740 -59.63 18.77 14.19
CA GLU A 740 -59.25 18.99 12.78
C GLU A 740 -59.47 20.43 12.27
N SER A 741 -59.85 21.39 13.15
CA SER A 741 -59.95 22.79 12.74
C SER A 741 -58.62 23.49 12.70
N VAL A 742 -58.33 24.22 11.62
CA VAL A 742 -57.13 25.02 11.45
C VAL A 742 -57.39 26.44 11.94
N VAL A 743 -56.62 26.92 12.91
CA VAL A 743 -56.68 28.28 13.44
C VAL A 743 -55.39 29.00 13.07
N ALA A 744 -55.50 30.14 12.34
CA ALA A 744 -54.37 30.98 12.05
C ALA A 744 -54.13 31.93 13.24
N VAL A 745 -52.87 32.04 13.71
CA VAL A 745 -52.42 32.90 14.84
C VAL A 745 -51.57 34.03 14.31
#